data_e11ea8e310b2b675c55c1b9d20d6ce13
#
_entry.id   e11ea8e310b2b675c55c1b9d20d6ce13
#
_cell.length_a   1.000
_cell.length_b   1.000
_cell.length_c   1.000
_cell.angle_alpha   90.00
_cell.angle_beta   90.00
_cell.angle_gamma   90.00
#
_symmetry.space_group_name_H-M   'P 1'
#
loop_
_entity.id
_entity.type
_entity.pdbx_description
1 polymer ?
#
loop_
_entity_poly.entity_id
_entity_poly.type
_entity_poly.pdbx_seq_one_letter_code
_entity_poly.pdbx_strand_id
1 'polypeptide(L)'
;MRGLLYASVGLVAVSVAMTPAIAQDAGAAPGVPAPPAETTSDQSGQSGRSDRDRDVAASPGDEIVVTATRREERIQDVPISVSAFQQAELSRKGIVGFEGVARETPGVVLNRPTQNFNNFTVRGIATNGYGANLQSTVAVYLDELPVSTIGNTTVVDPNLFDVERVEFLRGPQGTLFGSGSLSGAMRILTKSPDLNDFDTSALVDLGLTGSDSFRQRYNAMVNVPLVTDTLAVRAVGFYRHEEGYLDNVGTGVHNSNTLVDYGGRAIALWKPTDRLSIRLLGSYENSDPKDSSLTSPSLGREKRISDQPDRYTGKQTIINGTIDYDFDFAKLTSSSTYSRFKQRFYADLANTFNGAIAFGLDANGYDKVFVEEARLTSSFDGPLQFVIGGFYLHRRRDVDYFYRSSLPFLQARGITGLPDQYYQKQYTYQNSSELAGFGEVTYRFSPRFWLTGGLRYGRITAQGFTEAGGYNSDYFVAALTGRRGALTLTPYTAVTGVKAKGSKPSYKASASFKPVDHITTYATFATGYRGPVVNAFAGRVSTVNASDIVIPAGASSDDLKSYEVGAKGRWLDGRVTINAAAYWIDWSNIQVQANRISDSVQLATNVGAARSRGFEVEMAVIPAAGVTLGLNAAYNDAKITELTAAEAAISGAVLGHRLSAPRLQGSSYLSYGFEIASGTRATAAVNAQYVGSYNSSFPNVPGNPRARLPTFGETDEYVNLNLSLGIARGDWMGQLYVENVTDNHSATYIHPEAFFASRVGTLRPRTIGVRLAYGL
;
A
#
# COMPACT_ATOMS: atom_id res chain seq x y z
N MET A 1 -39.24 6.14 -25.80
CA MET A 1 -39.71 7.28 -25.00
C MET A 1 -38.78 7.36 -23.82
N ARG A 2 -37.80 8.13 -23.92
CA ARG A 2 -37.44 9.48 -23.43
C ARG A 2 -37.64 9.66 -21.93
N GLY A 3 -36.53 9.81 -21.21
CA GLY A 3 -36.43 10.29 -19.86
C GLY A 3 -34.99 10.56 -19.50
N LEU A 4 -34.42 11.66 -20.04
CA LEU A 4 -33.17 12.26 -19.56
C LEU A 4 -33.44 12.91 -18.18
N LEU A 5 -32.67 12.57 -17.18
CA LEU A 5 -32.54 13.33 -15.95
C LEU A 5 -31.09 13.81 -15.83
N TYR A 6 -30.89 15.08 -16.12
CA TYR A 6 -29.68 15.82 -15.77
C TYR A 6 -29.68 16.10 -14.26
N ALA A 7 -28.68 15.58 -13.55
CA ALA A 7 -28.36 16.04 -12.21
C ALA A 7 -27.33 17.16 -12.32
N SER A 8 -27.80 18.40 -12.19
CA SER A 8 -26.97 19.58 -12.03
C SER A 8 -26.34 19.60 -10.65
N VAL A 9 -25.02 19.50 -10.59
CA VAL A 9 -24.24 19.78 -9.39
C VAL A 9 -24.15 21.30 -9.24
N GLY A 10 -24.91 21.85 -8.28
CA GLY A 10 -24.83 23.26 -7.93
C GLY A 10 -23.52 23.56 -7.20
N LEU A 11 -22.70 24.40 -7.82
CA LEU A 11 -21.58 25.07 -7.17
C LEU A 11 -22.15 26.12 -6.22
N VAL A 12 -22.04 25.92 -4.92
CA VAL A 12 -22.30 26.97 -3.93
C VAL A 12 -21.08 27.87 -3.87
N ALA A 13 -21.13 28.98 -4.56
CA ALA A 13 -20.19 30.07 -4.40
C ALA A 13 -20.61 30.87 -3.16
N VAL A 14 -19.84 30.79 -2.10
CA VAL A 14 -19.95 31.69 -0.94
C VAL A 14 -19.22 32.98 -1.30
N SER A 15 -19.98 34.00 -1.72
CA SER A 15 -19.48 35.36 -1.88
C SER A 15 -19.48 36.07 -0.52
N VAL A 16 -18.31 36.25 0.09
CA VAL A 16 -18.13 37.16 1.22
C VAL A 16 -17.93 38.55 0.66
N ALA A 17 -18.93 39.40 0.81
CA ALA A 17 -18.83 40.81 0.51
C ALA A 17 -18.04 41.51 1.62
N MET A 18 -16.82 41.96 1.33
CA MET A 18 -16.08 42.92 2.16
C MET A 18 -16.45 44.33 1.73
N THR A 19 -17.11 45.09 2.59
CA THR A 19 -17.27 46.54 2.49
C THR A 19 -16.02 47.19 3.04
N PRO A 20 -15.43 48.16 2.33
CA PRO A 20 -14.28 48.95 2.86
C PRO A 20 -14.78 50.06 3.82
N ALA A 21 -14.25 50.05 5.02
CA ALA A 21 -14.41 51.17 5.96
C ALA A 21 -13.45 52.29 5.59
N ILE A 22 -14.01 53.45 5.31
CA ILE A 22 -13.28 54.72 5.09
C ILE A 22 -12.90 55.27 6.45
N ALA A 23 -11.58 55.41 6.74
CA ALA A 23 -11.09 56.18 7.87
C ALA A 23 -10.84 57.62 7.49
N GLN A 24 -11.50 58.52 8.16
CA GLN A 24 -11.31 59.95 8.06
C GLN A 24 -10.09 60.44 8.83
N ASP A 25 -9.42 61.36 8.19
CA ASP A 25 -8.28 62.17 8.56
C ASP A 25 -8.56 63.13 9.73
N ALA A 26 -7.68 63.26 10.66
CA ALA A 26 -7.66 64.45 11.56
C ALA A 26 -6.25 64.74 12.10
N GLY A 27 -5.63 65.80 11.59
CA GLY A 27 -5.02 66.86 12.37
C GLY A 27 -3.57 66.68 12.87
N ALA A 28 -2.68 67.40 12.18
CA ALA A 28 -1.31 67.66 12.53
C ALA A 28 -1.14 68.76 13.58
N ALA A 29 -0.06 68.72 14.40
CA ALA A 29 0.96 69.72 14.62
C ALA A 29 1.64 69.64 16.01
N PRO A 30 2.77 70.36 16.35
CA PRO A 30 4.12 70.11 15.84
C PRO A 30 5.17 70.00 16.98
N GLY A 31 6.35 69.47 16.67
CA GLY A 31 7.65 69.99 17.00
C GLY A 31 8.30 69.76 18.39
N VAL A 32 9.53 69.28 18.32
CA VAL A 32 10.79 69.73 18.93
C VAL A 32 11.74 68.54 19.20
N PRO A 33 13.09 68.71 19.28
CA PRO A 33 14.07 68.05 18.45
C PRO A 33 14.90 66.96 19.16
N ALA A 34 15.68 66.23 18.33
CA ALA A 34 16.59 65.16 18.69
C ALA A 34 17.86 65.62 19.40
N PRO A 35 18.51 64.80 20.21
CA PRO A 35 19.94 64.72 20.36
C PRO A 35 20.57 63.41 19.94
N PRO A 36 21.91 63.26 19.91
CA PRO A 36 22.62 62.65 18.81
C PRO A 36 22.92 61.12 18.97
N ALA A 37 23.34 60.52 17.85
CA ALA A 37 23.71 59.18 17.66
C ALA A 37 24.87 58.64 18.50
N GLU A 38 24.69 57.47 19.11
CA GLU A 38 25.78 56.56 19.46
C GLU A 38 25.65 55.27 18.63
N THR A 39 26.74 54.97 17.96
CA THR A 39 26.96 53.79 17.14
C THR A 39 27.12 52.56 18.02
N THR A 40 26.19 51.61 17.94
CA THR A 40 26.39 50.20 18.32
C THR A 40 25.94 49.30 17.18
N SER A 41 26.86 48.40 16.84
CA SER A 41 26.78 47.44 15.76
C SER A 41 25.52 46.57 15.82
N ASP A 42 24.78 46.61 14.73
CA ASP A 42 23.52 45.92 14.54
C ASP A 42 23.74 44.51 14.01
N GLN A 43 23.37 43.52 14.78
CA GLN A 43 23.02 42.19 14.31
C GLN A 43 21.58 41.93 14.69
N SER A 44 20.67 42.41 13.86
CA SER A 44 19.27 41.88 13.86
C SER A 44 18.59 42.31 12.57
N GLY A 45 18.32 41.37 11.73
CA GLY A 45 17.58 41.60 10.48
C GLY A 45 17.45 40.38 9.60
N GLN A 46 17.06 39.26 10.18
CA GLN A 46 16.43 38.19 9.38
C GLN A 46 15.07 37.88 9.96
N SER A 47 14.14 38.77 9.70
CA SER A 47 12.72 38.49 9.90
C SER A 47 12.09 38.18 8.53
N GLY A 48 11.44 37.05 8.43
CA GLY A 48 10.40 36.78 7.42
C GLY A 48 10.84 36.21 6.08
N ARG A 49 11.59 35.11 6.06
CA ARG A 49 11.42 34.15 5.00
C ARG A 49 10.37 33.16 5.47
N SER A 50 9.20 33.20 4.85
CA SER A 50 8.14 32.22 5.08
C SER A 50 8.68 30.82 4.81
N ASP A 51 8.26 29.82 5.58
CA ASP A 51 8.60 28.41 5.35
C ASP A 51 8.25 27.91 3.94
N ARG A 52 7.46 28.68 3.16
CA ARG A 52 7.19 28.46 1.73
C ARG A 52 8.45 28.40 0.86
N ASP A 53 9.49 29.19 1.18
CA ASP A 53 10.77 29.11 0.45
C ASP A 53 11.57 27.83 0.78
N ARG A 54 11.22 27.12 1.86
CA ARG A 54 11.86 25.86 2.24
C ARG A 54 11.24 24.65 1.56
N ASP A 55 9.91 24.64 1.33
CA ASP A 55 9.22 23.51 0.68
C ASP A 55 9.45 23.45 -0.83
N VAL A 56 9.73 24.57 -1.51
CA VAL A 56 10.01 24.63 -2.96
C VAL A 56 11.40 24.11 -3.32
N ALA A 57 12.29 23.96 -2.36
CA ALA A 57 13.65 23.51 -2.57
C ALA A 57 14.13 22.54 -1.49
N ALA A 58 13.39 21.46 -1.23
CA ALA A 58 14.03 20.31 -0.59
C ALA A 58 15.13 19.84 -1.54
N SER A 59 16.31 20.40 -1.38
CA SER A 59 17.51 19.98 -2.10
C SER A 59 17.75 18.52 -1.74
N PRO A 60 18.23 17.66 -2.65
CA PRO A 60 18.66 16.31 -2.32
C PRO A 60 19.71 16.23 -1.21
N GLY A 61 20.16 17.40 -0.72
CA GLY A 61 21.04 17.58 0.41
C GLY A 61 20.35 17.81 1.76
N ASP A 62 19.02 17.99 1.81
CA ASP A 62 18.31 18.19 3.07
C ASP A 62 18.25 16.89 3.88
N GLU A 63 18.36 17.05 5.19
CA GLU A 63 18.41 15.91 6.09
C GLU A 63 17.00 15.32 6.28
N ILE A 64 16.76 14.13 5.73
CA ILE A 64 15.47 13.44 5.84
C ILE A 64 15.33 12.86 7.26
N VAL A 65 14.31 13.32 7.98
CA VAL A 65 13.89 12.75 9.26
C VAL A 65 12.79 11.71 9.02
N VAL A 66 12.91 10.57 9.65
CA VAL A 66 11.93 9.46 9.58
C VAL A 66 11.46 9.08 10.97
N THR A 67 10.28 8.46 11.03
CA THR A 67 9.73 7.91 12.27
C THR A 67 9.63 6.38 12.23
N ALA A 68 10.53 5.77 11.47
CA ALA A 68 10.64 4.32 11.28
C ALA A 68 10.82 3.53 12.59
N THR A 69 11.41 4.16 13.62
CA THR A 69 11.63 3.61 14.96
C THR A 69 10.61 4.13 15.99
N ARG A 70 9.48 4.69 15.57
CA ARG A 70 8.51 5.40 16.43
C ARG A 70 9.11 6.63 17.14
N ARG A 71 10.26 7.09 16.65
CA ARG A 71 10.98 8.30 17.10
C ARG A 71 11.41 9.08 15.86
N GLU A 72 11.50 10.37 15.98
CA GLU A 72 12.10 11.23 14.95
C GLU A 72 13.61 11.01 14.95
N GLU A 73 14.13 10.43 13.89
CA GLU A 73 15.54 10.14 13.71
C GLU A 73 15.96 10.45 12.28
N ARG A 74 17.21 10.88 12.11
CA ARG A 74 17.77 11.07 10.76
C ARG A 74 17.83 9.72 10.05
N ILE A 75 17.40 9.65 8.80
CA ILE A 75 17.40 8.43 8.01
C ILE A 75 18.78 7.76 7.99
N GLN A 76 19.86 8.56 8.08
CA GLN A 76 21.25 8.07 8.08
C GLN A 76 21.65 7.37 9.39
N ASP A 77 20.93 7.62 10.49
CA ASP A 77 21.25 7.04 11.80
C ASP A 77 20.38 5.82 12.13
N VAL A 78 19.33 5.56 11.34
CA VAL A 78 18.42 4.42 11.57
C VAL A 78 19.06 3.13 11.05
N PRO A 79 19.25 2.08 11.89
CA PRO A 79 19.97 0.84 11.53
C PRO A 79 19.07 -0.18 10.80
N ILE A 80 18.35 0.27 9.77
CA ILE A 80 17.54 -0.55 8.86
C ILE A 80 17.52 0.07 7.47
N SER A 81 17.22 -0.73 6.46
CA SER A 81 16.95 -0.24 5.12
C SER A 81 15.60 0.47 5.07
N VAL A 82 15.59 1.76 4.79
CA VAL A 82 14.37 2.58 4.69
C VAL A 82 14.49 3.55 3.51
N SER A 83 13.42 3.63 2.70
CA SER A 83 13.23 4.67 1.68
C SER A 83 12.16 5.63 2.19
N ALA A 84 12.40 6.92 2.07
CA ALA A 84 11.44 7.94 2.50
C ALA A 84 11.24 8.96 1.38
N PHE A 85 9.98 9.27 1.07
CA PHE A 85 9.57 10.17 0.00
C PHE A 85 8.74 11.30 0.62
N GLN A 86 9.29 12.51 0.60
CA GLN A 86 8.56 13.71 1.00
C GLN A 86 7.60 14.17 -0.11
N GLN A 87 6.61 15.01 0.21
CA GLN A 87 5.61 15.50 -0.75
C GLN A 87 6.24 16.12 -2.00
N ALA A 88 7.26 16.95 -1.84
CA ALA A 88 7.96 17.58 -2.95
C ALA A 88 8.62 16.56 -3.90
N GLU A 89 9.16 15.46 -3.37
CA GLU A 89 9.73 14.39 -4.17
C GLU A 89 8.64 13.57 -4.87
N LEU A 90 7.54 13.23 -4.18
CA LEU A 90 6.38 12.55 -4.76
C LEU A 90 5.85 13.35 -5.96
N SER A 91 5.66 14.65 -5.80
CA SER A 91 5.17 15.55 -6.85
C SER A 91 6.15 15.65 -8.02
N ARG A 92 7.44 15.85 -7.75
CA ARG A 92 8.49 15.97 -8.78
C ARG A 92 8.64 14.71 -9.62
N LYS A 93 8.57 13.52 -8.99
CA LYS A 93 8.66 12.21 -9.66
C LYS A 93 7.32 11.70 -10.22
N GLY A 94 6.22 12.42 -10.01
CA GLY A 94 4.88 12.02 -10.43
C GLY A 94 4.37 10.77 -9.70
N ILE A 95 4.75 10.58 -8.45
CA ILE A 95 4.30 9.46 -7.61
C ILE A 95 2.95 9.84 -7.01
N VAL A 96 1.89 9.14 -7.40
CA VAL A 96 0.51 9.43 -6.99
C VAL A 96 -0.14 8.31 -6.18
N GLY A 97 0.51 7.15 -6.06
CA GLY A 97 0.00 5.96 -5.39
C GLY A 97 1.06 4.88 -5.23
N PHE A 98 0.62 3.70 -4.86
CA PHE A 98 1.49 2.56 -4.52
C PHE A 98 2.46 2.13 -5.61
N GLU A 99 2.04 2.21 -6.88
CA GLU A 99 2.88 1.81 -8.02
C GLU A 99 4.14 2.67 -8.12
N GLY A 100 4.00 3.98 -7.94
CA GLY A 100 5.13 4.90 -7.95
C GLY A 100 6.08 4.68 -6.77
N VAL A 101 5.53 4.43 -5.57
CA VAL A 101 6.33 4.12 -4.37
C VAL A 101 7.11 2.82 -4.56
N ALA A 102 6.46 1.76 -5.08
CA ALA A 102 7.13 0.48 -5.34
C ALA A 102 8.23 0.61 -6.41
N ARG A 103 8.00 1.41 -7.47
CA ARG A 103 8.96 1.67 -8.54
C ARG A 103 10.25 2.30 -8.02
N GLU A 104 10.13 3.24 -7.09
CA GLU A 104 11.27 3.99 -6.54
C GLU A 104 11.94 3.29 -5.34
N THR A 105 11.35 2.19 -4.82
CA THR A 105 11.89 1.47 -3.66
C THR A 105 12.61 0.19 -4.11
N PRO A 106 13.92 0.04 -3.88
CA PRO A 106 14.65 -1.16 -4.28
C PRO A 106 14.15 -2.40 -3.55
N GLY A 107 14.09 -3.54 -4.23
CA GLY A 107 13.65 -4.82 -3.67
C GLY A 107 12.13 -4.93 -3.44
N VAL A 108 11.34 -3.96 -3.92
CA VAL A 108 9.88 -3.93 -3.78
C VAL A 108 9.20 -4.08 -5.14
N VAL A 109 8.23 -4.98 -5.23
CA VAL A 109 7.36 -5.16 -6.38
C VAL A 109 5.91 -5.07 -5.92
N LEU A 110 5.08 -4.35 -6.66
CA LEU A 110 3.64 -4.31 -6.44
C LEU A 110 2.96 -5.32 -7.36
N ASN A 111 2.34 -6.32 -6.77
CA ASN A 111 1.44 -7.25 -7.47
C ASN A 111 0.01 -6.75 -7.35
N ARG A 112 -0.58 -6.39 -8.48
CA ARG A 112 -1.93 -5.83 -8.54
C ARG A 112 -2.83 -6.67 -9.44
N PRO A 113 -3.48 -7.73 -8.90
CA PRO A 113 -4.44 -8.53 -9.66
C PRO A 113 -5.65 -7.74 -10.15
N THR A 114 -6.05 -6.73 -9.41
CA THR A 114 -7.10 -5.77 -9.80
C THR A 114 -6.87 -4.47 -9.02
N GLN A 115 -7.60 -3.41 -9.39
CA GLN A 115 -7.53 -2.12 -8.71
C GLN A 115 -7.76 -2.24 -7.22
N ASN A 116 -7.66 -1.97 -6.25
CA ASN A 116 -7.95 -2.18 -4.83
C ASN A 116 -7.48 -3.51 -4.24
N PHE A 117 -6.77 -4.32 -5.01
CA PHE A 117 -6.12 -5.52 -4.50
C PHE A 117 -4.61 -5.35 -4.66
N ASN A 118 -3.98 -4.74 -3.67
CA ASN A 118 -2.58 -4.36 -3.71
C ASN A 118 -1.77 -5.26 -2.77
N ASN A 119 -0.81 -5.99 -3.32
CA ASN A 119 0.06 -6.88 -2.56
C ASN A 119 1.53 -6.58 -2.88
N PHE A 120 2.32 -6.31 -1.85
CA PHE A 120 3.73 -6.02 -2.00
C PHE A 120 4.58 -7.27 -1.80
N THR A 121 5.53 -7.48 -2.69
CA THR A 121 6.65 -8.40 -2.50
C THR A 121 7.87 -7.60 -2.11
N VAL A 122 8.49 -7.94 -0.99
CA VAL A 122 9.71 -7.29 -0.51
C VAL A 122 10.79 -8.35 -0.31
N ARG A 123 11.95 -8.14 -0.96
CA ARG A 123 13.08 -9.07 -0.86
C ARG A 123 12.70 -10.52 -1.21
N GLY A 124 11.79 -10.70 -2.15
CA GLY A 124 11.28 -12.02 -2.56
C GLY A 124 10.28 -12.67 -1.63
N ILE A 125 9.92 -12.03 -0.53
CA ILE A 125 8.92 -12.53 0.42
C ILE A 125 7.55 -11.97 0.02
N ALA A 126 6.65 -12.84 -0.37
CA ALA A 126 5.31 -12.50 -0.79
C ALA A 126 4.29 -13.56 -0.41
N THR A 127 3.05 -13.14 -0.30
CA THR A 127 1.89 -14.03 -0.23
C THR A 127 1.48 -14.45 -1.63
N ASN A 128 1.35 -15.74 -1.88
CA ASN A 128 0.90 -16.27 -3.18
C ASN A 128 -0.63 -16.34 -3.33
N GLY A 129 -1.38 -15.76 -2.40
CA GLY A 129 -2.84 -15.94 -2.34
C GLY A 129 -3.62 -14.70 -2.76
N TYR A 130 -4.78 -14.96 -3.36
CA TYR A 130 -5.84 -13.99 -3.63
C TYR A 130 -6.95 -14.07 -2.60
N GLY A 131 -6.93 -15.11 -1.77
CA GLY A 131 -7.94 -15.33 -0.77
C GLY A 131 -7.94 -14.21 0.25
N ALA A 132 -9.11 -13.73 0.55
CA ALA A 132 -9.35 -12.82 1.65
C ALA A 132 -8.91 -13.37 3.02
N ASN A 133 -8.34 -14.58 3.07
CA ASN A 133 -8.04 -15.29 4.31
C ASN A 133 -6.56 -15.16 4.74
N LEU A 134 -5.67 -14.72 3.86
CA LEU A 134 -4.25 -14.52 4.20
C LEU A 134 -3.97 -13.07 4.58
N GLN A 135 -3.01 -12.87 5.47
CA GLN A 135 -2.46 -11.55 5.78
C GLN A 135 -1.34 -11.23 4.79
N SER A 136 -1.24 -9.96 4.36
CA SER A 136 -0.08 -9.48 3.60
C SER A 136 1.22 -9.71 4.38
N THR A 137 2.34 -9.86 3.68
CA THR A 137 3.68 -9.91 4.28
C THR A 137 4.23 -8.52 4.60
N VAL A 138 3.64 -7.48 4.02
CA VAL A 138 3.97 -6.07 4.26
C VAL A 138 2.80 -5.40 4.96
N ALA A 139 3.06 -4.79 6.11
CA ALA A 139 2.10 -3.96 6.79
C ALA A 139 2.00 -2.59 6.11
N VAL A 140 0.79 -2.13 5.81
CA VAL A 140 0.53 -0.78 5.30
C VAL A 140 -0.17 0.02 6.38
N TYR A 141 0.40 1.17 6.71
CA TYR A 141 -0.13 2.09 7.72
C TYR A 141 -0.55 3.41 7.09
N LEU A 142 -1.69 3.91 7.49
CA LEU A 142 -2.07 5.31 7.32
C LEU A 142 -2.04 5.95 8.72
N ASP A 143 -1.10 6.85 8.95
CA ASP A 143 -0.71 7.33 10.28
C ASP A 143 -0.48 6.14 11.25
N GLU A 144 -1.32 5.98 12.27
CA GLU A 144 -1.20 4.91 13.26
C GLU A 144 -2.13 3.70 12.97
N LEU A 145 -2.93 3.73 11.89
CA LEU A 145 -3.83 2.65 11.51
C LEU A 145 -3.14 1.64 10.60
N PRO A 146 -2.98 0.37 10.98
CA PRO A 146 -2.66 -0.69 10.03
C PRO A 146 -3.87 -0.98 9.15
N VAL A 147 -3.84 -0.54 7.89
CA VAL A 147 -4.91 -0.79 6.91
C VAL A 147 -4.88 -2.21 6.36
N SER A 148 -3.70 -2.85 6.33
CA SER A 148 -3.54 -4.28 6.05
C SER A 148 -3.57 -5.07 7.36
N THR A 149 -4.65 -5.79 7.63
CA THR A 149 -4.84 -6.53 8.88
C THR A 149 -4.90 -8.04 8.67
N ILE A 150 -4.96 -8.81 9.76
CA ILE A 150 -5.04 -10.26 9.74
C ILE A 150 -6.21 -10.73 8.84
N GLY A 151 -5.90 -11.56 7.84
CA GLY A 151 -6.88 -12.09 6.89
C GLY A 151 -7.40 -11.04 5.89
N ASN A 152 -6.66 -9.97 5.63
CA ASN A 152 -6.98 -9.00 4.60
C ASN A 152 -5.75 -8.58 3.79
N THR A 153 -5.78 -8.86 2.51
CA THR A 153 -4.81 -8.38 1.51
C THR A 153 -5.35 -7.22 0.69
N THR A 154 -6.61 -6.81 0.94
CA THR A 154 -7.25 -5.73 0.20
C THR A 154 -6.93 -4.39 0.84
N VAL A 155 -6.23 -3.56 0.11
CA VAL A 155 -5.89 -2.19 0.52
C VAL A 155 -6.22 -1.25 -0.64
N VAL A 156 -7.02 -0.23 -0.39
CA VAL A 156 -7.26 0.85 -1.37
C VAL A 156 -5.92 1.56 -1.62
N ASP A 157 -5.65 1.93 -2.86
CA ASP A 157 -4.46 2.70 -3.24
C ASP A 157 -4.70 4.17 -2.87
N PRO A 158 -4.15 4.66 -1.74
CA PRO A 158 -4.55 5.96 -1.20
C PRO A 158 -4.03 7.11 -2.04
N ASN A 159 -4.78 8.21 -2.01
CA ASN A 159 -4.31 9.45 -2.61
C ASN A 159 -3.15 10.04 -1.80
N LEU A 160 -1.97 10.17 -2.42
CA LEU A 160 -0.73 10.67 -1.80
C LEU A 160 -0.56 12.20 -1.93
N PHE A 161 -1.59 12.94 -2.31
CA PHE A 161 -1.54 14.40 -2.33
C PHE A 161 -1.59 14.94 -0.91
N ASP A 162 -0.74 15.91 -0.59
CA ASP A 162 -0.67 16.57 0.70
C ASP A 162 -0.42 15.61 1.88
N VAL A 163 0.46 14.64 1.67
CA VAL A 163 1.04 13.83 2.75
C VAL A 163 2.32 14.50 3.26
N GLU A 164 2.70 14.23 4.47
CA GLU A 164 3.99 14.67 4.98
C GLU A 164 5.12 13.91 4.30
N ARG A 165 5.01 12.57 4.32
CA ARG A 165 5.92 11.65 3.65
C ARG A 165 5.36 10.24 3.60
N VAL A 166 5.97 9.42 2.74
CA VAL A 166 5.80 7.96 2.70
C VAL A 166 7.12 7.33 3.10
N GLU A 167 7.10 6.44 4.09
CA GLU A 167 8.26 5.66 4.55
C GLU A 167 8.05 4.21 4.16
N PHE A 168 9.02 3.59 3.49
CA PHE A 168 9.02 2.16 3.19
C PHE A 168 10.19 1.47 3.91
N LEU A 169 9.87 0.70 4.95
CA LEU A 169 10.82 -0.06 5.76
C LEU A 169 10.95 -1.46 5.19
N ARG A 170 12.15 -1.88 4.84
CA ARG A 170 12.43 -3.21 4.29
C ARG A 170 13.01 -4.14 5.35
N GLY A 171 12.65 -5.41 5.28
CA GLY A 171 12.94 -6.40 6.32
C GLY A 171 11.89 -6.40 7.44
N PRO A 172 11.93 -7.40 8.33
CA PRO A 172 10.92 -7.59 9.37
C PRO A 172 10.88 -6.44 10.37
N GLN A 173 9.66 -5.98 10.65
CA GLN A 173 9.37 -4.88 11.58
C GLN A 173 8.47 -5.35 12.74
N GLY A 174 8.53 -6.62 13.10
CA GLY A 174 7.63 -7.24 14.07
C GLY A 174 7.67 -6.61 15.46
N THR A 175 8.78 -6.00 15.88
CA THR A 175 8.93 -5.40 17.22
C THR A 175 8.08 -4.15 17.40
N LEU A 176 8.07 -3.22 16.45
CA LEU A 176 7.35 -1.94 16.56
C LEU A 176 6.02 -1.93 15.82
N PHE A 177 5.88 -2.74 14.76
CA PHE A 177 4.70 -2.74 13.89
C PHE A 177 3.87 -4.03 13.98
N GLY A 178 4.28 -5.02 14.76
CA GLY A 178 3.51 -6.21 15.09
C GLY A 178 3.30 -7.18 13.94
N SER A 179 2.20 -7.93 14.02
CA SER A 179 1.86 -8.94 13.02
C SER A 179 1.58 -8.33 11.65
N GLY A 180 1.99 -9.03 10.57
CA GLY A 180 1.83 -8.55 9.19
C GLY A 180 2.97 -7.68 8.68
N SER A 181 3.90 -7.22 9.53
CA SER A 181 5.15 -6.59 9.11
C SER A 181 6.27 -7.63 8.96
N LEU A 182 5.95 -8.74 8.28
CA LEU A 182 6.83 -9.90 8.13
C LEU A 182 8.06 -9.57 7.28
N SER A 183 7.85 -8.95 6.12
CA SER A 183 8.93 -8.59 5.17
C SER A 183 9.16 -7.08 5.07
N GLY A 184 8.28 -6.26 5.64
CA GLY A 184 8.41 -4.81 5.63
C GLY A 184 7.18 -4.10 6.18
N ALA A 185 7.29 -2.78 6.24
CA ALA A 185 6.16 -1.89 6.55
C ALA A 185 6.22 -0.65 5.67
N MET A 186 5.08 -0.24 5.13
CA MET A 186 4.91 1.05 4.47
C MET A 186 4.06 1.95 5.36
N ARG A 187 4.51 3.18 5.56
CA ARG A 187 3.82 4.18 6.37
C ARG A 187 3.53 5.41 5.51
N ILE A 188 2.29 5.82 5.49
CA ILE A 188 1.82 7.05 4.87
C ILE A 188 1.48 7.99 6.02
N LEU A 189 2.23 9.06 6.15
CA LEU A 189 2.07 10.05 7.20
C LEU A 189 1.38 11.27 6.62
N THR A 190 0.23 11.64 7.19
CA THR A 190 -0.55 12.78 6.71
C THR A 190 -0.02 14.08 7.32
N LYS A 191 0.06 15.14 6.51
CA LYS A 191 0.54 16.45 6.94
C LYS A 191 -0.40 17.04 8.00
N SER A 192 0.16 17.49 9.13
CA SER A 192 -0.60 18.13 10.20
C SER A 192 -1.00 19.56 9.81
N PRO A 193 -2.11 20.11 10.38
CA PRO A 193 -2.45 21.51 10.22
C PRO A 193 -1.34 22.44 10.73
N ASP A 194 -1.09 23.51 9.99
CA ASP A 194 -0.27 24.65 10.45
C ASP A 194 -1.12 25.56 11.32
N LEU A 195 -0.61 25.90 12.52
CA LEU A 195 -1.33 26.71 13.49
C LEU A 195 -1.25 28.22 13.20
N ASN A 196 -0.36 28.65 12.31
CA ASN A 196 -0.04 30.06 12.11
C ASN A 196 -0.39 30.55 10.71
N ASP A 197 -0.20 29.69 9.69
CA ASP A 197 -0.32 30.12 8.32
C ASP A 197 -1.59 29.59 7.64
N PHE A 198 -2.29 30.51 6.95
CA PHE A 198 -3.29 30.11 5.96
C PHE A 198 -2.57 29.61 4.70
N ASP A 199 -2.88 28.39 4.29
CA ASP A 199 -2.24 27.79 3.13
C ASP A 199 -3.24 27.09 2.23
N THR A 200 -3.00 27.09 0.91
CA THR A 200 -3.81 26.40 -0.07
C THR A 200 -2.95 25.78 -1.14
N SER A 201 -3.30 24.58 -1.56
CA SER A 201 -2.66 23.97 -2.73
C SER A 201 -3.67 23.25 -3.60
N ALA A 202 -3.36 23.14 -4.89
CA ALA A 202 -4.19 22.46 -5.86
C ALA A 202 -3.33 21.75 -6.92
N LEU A 203 -3.85 20.64 -7.43
CA LEU A 203 -3.24 19.88 -8.52
C LEU A 203 -4.29 19.44 -9.50
N VAL A 204 -4.08 19.75 -10.79
CA VAL A 204 -4.85 19.26 -11.93
C VAL A 204 -3.91 18.43 -12.80
N ASP A 205 -4.24 17.15 -13.04
CA ASP A 205 -3.48 16.25 -13.89
C ASP A 205 -4.43 15.71 -14.98
N LEU A 206 -4.18 16.08 -16.23
CA LEU A 206 -4.94 15.67 -17.41
C LEU A 206 -4.04 14.88 -18.33
N GLY A 207 -4.50 13.74 -18.81
CA GLY A 207 -3.71 12.87 -19.69
C GLY A 207 -4.55 12.11 -20.68
N LEU A 208 -3.91 11.64 -21.74
CA LEU A 208 -4.46 10.75 -22.74
C LEU A 208 -3.63 9.48 -22.74
N THR A 209 -4.27 8.35 -22.43
CA THR A 209 -3.67 7.00 -22.42
C THR A 209 -4.04 6.28 -23.71
N GLY A 210 -3.05 5.74 -24.43
CA GLY A 210 -3.30 5.19 -25.77
C GLY A 210 -3.79 6.27 -26.73
N SER A 211 -4.83 5.96 -27.49
CA SER A 211 -5.39 6.88 -28.51
C SER A 211 -6.59 7.68 -28.03
N ASP A 212 -7.34 7.19 -27.03
CA ASP A 212 -8.69 7.69 -26.73
C ASP A 212 -9.11 7.64 -25.24
N SER A 213 -8.28 7.12 -24.35
CA SER A 213 -8.61 7.04 -22.93
C SER A 213 -8.20 8.30 -22.17
N PHE A 214 -9.17 9.14 -21.83
CA PHE A 214 -8.91 10.37 -21.09
C PHE A 214 -8.73 10.12 -19.59
N ARG A 215 -7.71 10.73 -19.02
CA ARG A 215 -7.39 10.67 -17.59
C ARG A 215 -7.47 12.05 -16.98
N GLN A 216 -8.17 12.16 -15.86
CA GLN A 216 -8.31 13.42 -15.12
C GLN A 216 -8.22 13.18 -13.63
N ARG A 217 -7.43 14.03 -12.96
CA ARG A 217 -7.20 14.00 -11.51
C ARG A 217 -7.21 15.43 -10.98
N TYR A 218 -7.97 15.66 -9.94
CA TYR A 218 -8.12 16.95 -9.28
C TYR A 218 -7.87 16.77 -7.81
N ASN A 219 -7.01 17.58 -7.24
CA ASN A 219 -6.73 17.60 -5.82
C ASN A 219 -6.72 19.03 -5.33
N ALA A 220 -7.21 19.27 -4.13
CA ALA A 220 -7.18 20.56 -3.48
C ALA A 220 -6.97 20.39 -1.97
N MET A 221 -6.26 21.36 -1.37
CA MET A 221 -6.01 21.44 0.06
C MET A 221 -6.25 22.88 0.52
N VAL A 222 -6.76 23.00 1.74
CA VAL A 222 -6.82 24.25 2.49
C VAL A 222 -6.39 24.03 3.93
N ASN A 223 -5.54 24.91 4.45
CA ASN A 223 -5.15 24.99 5.85
C ASN A 223 -5.65 26.32 6.42
N VAL A 224 -6.38 26.25 7.53
CA VAL A 224 -6.98 27.43 8.17
C VAL A 224 -6.60 27.45 9.65
N PRO A 225 -5.73 28.38 10.09
CA PRO A 225 -5.52 28.63 11.50
C PRO A 225 -6.78 29.35 12.05
N LEU A 226 -7.50 28.67 12.95
CA LEU A 226 -8.71 29.22 13.58
C LEU A 226 -8.35 30.09 14.79
N VAL A 227 -7.35 29.66 15.55
CA VAL A 227 -6.74 30.38 16.65
C VAL A 227 -5.23 30.18 16.54
N THR A 228 -4.51 31.26 16.28
CA THR A 228 -3.05 31.25 16.14
C THR A 228 -2.37 30.51 17.30
N ASP A 229 -1.36 29.69 16.99
CA ASP A 229 -0.60 28.82 17.90
C ASP A 229 -1.41 27.74 18.61
N THR A 230 -2.75 27.74 18.49
CA THR A 230 -3.61 26.90 19.32
C THR A 230 -4.49 25.94 18.54
N LEU A 231 -5.18 26.40 17.49
CA LEU A 231 -6.17 25.56 16.78
C LEU A 231 -6.14 25.84 15.28
N ALA A 232 -5.94 24.79 14.49
CA ALA A 232 -6.05 24.86 13.05
C ALA A 232 -6.75 23.63 12.48
N VAL A 233 -7.29 23.79 11.26
CA VAL A 233 -7.91 22.74 10.47
C VAL A 233 -7.25 22.68 9.10
N ARG A 234 -6.92 21.47 8.65
CA ARG A 234 -6.43 21.18 7.30
C ARG A 234 -7.38 20.22 6.62
N ALA A 235 -7.85 20.57 5.43
CA ALA A 235 -8.78 19.75 4.65
C ALA A 235 -8.22 19.48 3.26
N VAL A 236 -8.37 18.25 2.80
CA VAL A 236 -7.95 17.77 1.47
C VAL A 236 -9.13 17.10 0.80
N GLY A 237 -9.36 17.42 -0.47
CA GLY A 237 -10.33 16.75 -1.32
C GLY A 237 -9.69 16.31 -2.62
N PHE A 238 -10.15 15.18 -3.17
CA PHE A 238 -9.68 14.69 -4.47
C PHE A 238 -10.78 14.01 -5.27
N TYR A 239 -10.60 14.05 -6.59
CA TYR A 239 -11.38 13.32 -7.57
C TYR A 239 -10.46 12.82 -8.67
N ARG A 240 -10.60 11.53 -9.03
CA ARG A 240 -9.86 10.85 -10.08
C ARG A 240 -10.85 10.12 -10.98
N HIS A 241 -10.81 10.41 -12.27
CA HIS A 241 -11.52 9.67 -13.30
C HIS A 241 -10.51 9.28 -14.37
N GLU A 242 -10.33 8.01 -14.58
CA GLU A 242 -9.48 7.47 -15.63
C GLU A 242 -10.35 6.58 -16.50
N GLU A 243 -10.57 6.97 -17.75
CA GLU A 243 -11.16 6.08 -18.72
C GLU A 243 -10.30 4.83 -18.88
N GLY A 244 -10.96 3.72 -19.13
CA GLY A 244 -10.30 2.45 -19.38
C GLY A 244 -9.51 2.47 -20.69
N TYR A 245 -8.69 1.45 -20.88
CA TYR A 245 -7.93 1.23 -22.11
C TYR A 245 -8.02 -0.23 -22.58
N LEU A 246 -8.85 -1.06 -21.92
CA LEU A 246 -9.07 -2.45 -22.30
C LEU A 246 -10.47 -2.64 -22.88
N ASP A 247 -10.56 -3.31 -24.02
CA ASP A 247 -11.82 -3.74 -24.60
C ASP A 247 -12.25 -5.07 -24.03
N ASN A 248 -13.43 -5.12 -23.41
CA ASN A 248 -14.03 -6.36 -22.99
C ASN A 248 -14.92 -6.92 -24.11
N VAL A 249 -14.36 -7.83 -24.91
CA VAL A 249 -15.07 -8.38 -26.08
C VAL A 249 -16.28 -9.26 -25.71
N GLY A 250 -16.31 -9.80 -24.48
CA GLY A 250 -17.45 -10.59 -24.00
C GLY A 250 -18.64 -9.74 -23.64
N THR A 251 -18.44 -8.56 -23.08
CA THR A 251 -19.49 -7.59 -22.75
C THR A 251 -19.77 -6.60 -23.87
N GLY A 252 -18.89 -6.51 -24.87
CA GLY A 252 -18.95 -5.49 -25.94
C GLY A 252 -18.64 -4.08 -25.47
N VAL A 253 -18.02 -3.90 -24.29
CA VAL A 253 -17.69 -2.59 -23.72
C VAL A 253 -16.27 -2.20 -24.11
N HIS A 254 -16.16 -1.09 -24.80
CA HIS A 254 -14.90 -0.42 -25.11
C HIS A 254 -14.39 0.34 -23.90
N ASN A 255 -13.07 0.36 -23.70
CA ASN A 255 -12.42 1.03 -22.56
C ASN A 255 -13.01 0.62 -21.19
N SER A 256 -13.25 -0.68 -21.01
CA SER A 256 -14.07 -1.25 -19.92
C SER A 256 -13.50 -1.02 -18.51
N ASN A 257 -12.17 -0.95 -18.36
CA ASN A 257 -11.48 -0.86 -17.07
C ASN A 257 -11.37 0.58 -16.52
N THR A 258 -12.43 1.37 -16.71
CA THR A 258 -12.56 2.72 -16.15
C THR A 258 -12.47 2.71 -14.63
N LEU A 259 -11.77 3.68 -14.05
CA LEU A 259 -11.67 3.92 -12.61
C LEU A 259 -12.29 5.26 -12.23
N VAL A 260 -13.19 5.25 -11.25
CA VAL A 260 -13.65 6.46 -10.56
C VAL A 260 -13.26 6.37 -9.10
N ASP A 261 -12.50 7.35 -8.64
CA ASP A 261 -12.01 7.40 -7.27
C ASP A 261 -12.16 8.81 -6.72
N TYR A 262 -12.74 8.95 -5.53
CA TYR A 262 -12.92 10.25 -4.89
C TYR A 262 -12.96 10.11 -3.38
N GLY A 263 -12.56 11.19 -2.76
CA GLY A 263 -12.53 11.22 -1.30
C GLY A 263 -11.95 12.51 -0.75
N GLY A 264 -11.59 12.42 0.52
CA GLY A 264 -10.95 13.51 1.22
C GLY A 264 -10.64 13.17 2.65
N ARG A 265 -9.88 14.05 3.28
CA ARG A 265 -9.58 14.00 4.70
C ARG A 265 -9.63 15.39 5.31
N ALA A 266 -10.03 15.44 6.57
CA ALA A 266 -9.97 16.65 7.38
C ALA A 266 -9.24 16.34 8.68
N ILE A 267 -8.36 17.23 9.10
CA ILE A 267 -7.56 17.11 10.30
C ILE A 267 -7.74 18.38 11.11
N ALA A 268 -8.06 18.26 12.39
CA ALA A 268 -8.02 19.34 13.35
C ALA A 268 -6.85 19.10 14.31
N LEU A 269 -6.04 20.12 14.54
CA LEU A 269 -4.96 20.13 15.51
C LEU A 269 -5.26 21.17 16.56
N TRP A 270 -5.33 20.75 17.83
CA TRP A 270 -5.55 21.61 18.96
C TRP A 270 -4.41 21.48 19.98
N LYS A 271 -3.72 22.56 20.25
CA LYS A 271 -2.66 22.68 21.27
C LYS A 271 -3.11 23.65 22.35
N PRO A 272 -3.89 23.18 23.34
CA PRO A 272 -4.35 24.06 24.44
C PRO A 272 -3.21 24.53 25.35
N THR A 273 -2.11 23.81 25.37
CA THR A 273 -0.87 24.17 26.07
C THR A 273 0.34 23.72 25.27
N ASP A 274 1.53 24.19 25.60
CA ASP A 274 2.78 23.78 24.98
C ASP A 274 3.08 22.27 25.13
N ARG A 275 2.48 21.66 26.17
CA ARG A 275 2.69 20.22 26.50
C ARG A 275 1.61 19.29 25.97
N LEU A 276 0.46 19.80 25.60
CA LEU A 276 -0.68 18.97 25.15
C LEU A 276 -1.05 19.27 23.71
N SER A 277 -1.03 18.24 22.88
CA SER A 277 -1.49 18.28 21.50
C SER A 277 -2.56 17.22 21.27
N ILE A 278 -3.66 17.61 20.68
CA ILE A 278 -4.77 16.73 20.30
C ILE A 278 -5.00 16.87 18.79
N ARG A 279 -4.90 15.75 18.08
CA ARG A 279 -5.09 15.66 16.63
C ARG A 279 -6.27 14.76 16.34
N LEU A 280 -7.27 15.26 15.60
CA LEU A 280 -8.42 14.52 15.13
C LEU A 280 -8.38 14.42 13.61
N LEU A 281 -8.47 13.22 13.07
CA LEU A 281 -8.52 12.93 11.64
C LEU A 281 -9.84 12.25 11.29
N GLY A 282 -10.51 12.75 10.27
CA GLY A 282 -11.58 12.06 9.54
C GLY A 282 -11.18 11.87 8.07
N SER A 283 -11.28 10.65 7.53
CA SER A 283 -10.98 10.35 6.13
C SER A 283 -12.04 9.48 5.50
N TYR A 284 -12.37 9.76 4.25
CA TYR A 284 -13.25 8.97 3.41
C TYR A 284 -12.67 8.82 2.02
N GLU A 285 -12.73 7.60 1.47
CA GLU A 285 -12.33 7.30 0.10
C GLU A 285 -13.29 6.26 -0.50
N ASN A 286 -13.68 6.48 -1.76
CA ASN A 286 -14.48 5.57 -2.56
C ASN A 286 -13.78 5.30 -3.89
N SER A 287 -13.30 4.08 -4.07
CA SER A 287 -12.67 3.60 -5.30
C SER A 287 -13.59 2.62 -6.01
N ASP A 288 -14.00 2.94 -7.23
CA ASP A 288 -14.97 2.19 -8.05
C ASP A 288 -14.39 1.88 -9.44
N PRO A 289 -13.53 0.87 -9.57
CA PRO A 289 -13.16 0.33 -10.86
C PRO A 289 -14.36 -0.37 -11.50
N LYS A 290 -14.58 -0.12 -12.80
CA LYS A 290 -15.73 -0.65 -13.53
C LYS A 290 -15.47 -2.05 -14.06
N ASP A 291 -14.22 -2.39 -14.34
CA ASP A 291 -13.79 -3.71 -14.80
C ASP A 291 -12.34 -3.98 -14.37
N SER A 292 -11.86 -5.21 -14.55
CA SER A 292 -10.48 -5.60 -14.26
C SER A 292 -9.49 -5.04 -15.26
N SER A 293 -8.27 -4.77 -14.81
CA SER A 293 -7.14 -4.37 -15.67
C SER A 293 -6.32 -5.57 -16.18
N LEU A 294 -6.83 -6.80 -16.02
CA LEU A 294 -6.18 -8.00 -16.54
C LEU A 294 -6.61 -8.26 -17.99
N THR A 295 -5.62 -8.41 -18.86
CA THR A 295 -5.81 -8.78 -20.28
C THR A 295 -5.99 -10.28 -20.45
N SER A 296 -6.50 -10.68 -21.60
CA SER A 296 -6.53 -12.07 -22.09
C SER A 296 -5.58 -12.17 -23.29
N PRO A 297 -4.33 -12.60 -23.14
CA PRO A 297 -3.28 -12.48 -24.17
C PRO A 297 -3.62 -13.14 -25.51
N SER A 298 -4.43 -14.21 -25.48
CA SER A 298 -4.90 -14.91 -26.69
C SER A 298 -5.77 -14.05 -27.62
N LEU A 299 -6.32 -12.94 -27.12
CA LEU A 299 -7.17 -12.02 -27.88
C LEU A 299 -6.39 -10.84 -28.48
N GLY A 300 -5.12 -10.72 -28.18
CA GLY A 300 -4.27 -9.60 -28.60
C GLY A 300 -4.14 -8.51 -27.54
N ARG A 301 -3.52 -7.39 -27.94
CA ARG A 301 -3.24 -6.25 -27.04
C ARG A 301 -4.53 -5.61 -26.56
N GLU A 302 -4.50 -5.15 -25.29
CA GLU A 302 -5.56 -4.35 -24.68
C GLU A 302 -6.96 -4.96 -24.76
N LYS A 303 -7.03 -6.30 -24.83
CA LYS A 303 -8.29 -7.03 -24.89
C LYS A 303 -8.43 -8.00 -23.72
N ARG A 304 -9.67 -8.11 -23.27
CA ARG A 304 -10.08 -9.10 -22.28
C ARG A 304 -11.44 -9.71 -22.69
N ILE A 305 -11.78 -10.80 -22.02
CA ILE A 305 -13.09 -11.42 -22.21
C ILE A 305 -13.68 -11.81 -20.86
N SER A 306 -14.93 -11.42 -20.64
CA SER A 306 -15.77 -11.88 -19.54
C SER A 306 -17.24 -11.70 -19.89
N ASP A 307 -18.13 -12.46 -19.27
CA ASP A 307 -19.59 -12.36 -19.49
C ASP A 307 -20.16 -11.11 -18.79
N GLN A 308 -19.48 -10.65 -17.74
CA GLN A 308 -19.81 -9.44 -16.98
C GLN A 308 -18.51 -8.75 -16.54
N PRO A 309 -18.57 -7.45 -16.25
CA PRO A 309 -17.40 -6.72 -15.77
C PRO A 309 -16.91 -7.28 -14.43
N ASP A 310 -15.61 -7.58 -14.32
CA ASP A 310 -14.98 -7.93 -13.06
C ASP A 310 -14.78 -6.67 -12.23
N ARG A 311 -15.46 -6.55 -11.11
CA ARG A 311 -15.40 -5.36 -10.24
C ARG A 311 -14.73 -5.66 -8.92
N TYR A 312 -13.98 -4.69 -8.42
CA TYR A 312 -13.42 -4.71 -7.08
C TYR A 312 -13.51 -3.32 -6.45
N THR A 313 -14.69 -2.96 -5.94
CA THR A 313 -14.92 -1.63 -5.36
C THR A 313 -14.51 -1.60 -3.89
N GLY A 314 -14.01 -0.47 -3.43
CA GLY A 314 -13.62 -0.24 -2.04
C GLY A 314 -14.13 1.09 -1.52
N LYS A 315 -14.70 1.09 -0.31
CA LYS A 315 -15.08 2.32 0.43
C LYS A 315 -14.44 2.27 1.80
N GLN A 316 -13.53 3.21 2.05
CA GLN A 316 -12.80 3.32 3.31
C GLN A 316 -13.29 4.54 4.08
N THR A 317 -13.56 4.38 5.36
CA THR A 317 -13.77 5.48 6.31
C THR A 317 -12.85 5.28 7.49
N ILE A 318 -12.14 6.33 7.90
CA ILE A 318 -11.22 6.31 9.03
C ILE A 318 -11.54 7.49 9.93
N ILE A 319 -11.58 7.25 11.24
CA ILE A 319 -11.63 8.28 12.27
C ILE A 319 -10.50 7.96 13.24
N ASN A 320 -9.62 8.92 13.47
CA ASN A 320 -8.50 8.77 14.39
C ASN A 320 -8.45 9.96 15.35
N GLY A 321 -8.17 9.67 16.61
CA GLY A 321 -7.84 10.66 17.62
C GLY A 321 -6.46 10.34 18.19
N THR A 322 -5.53 11.29 18.15
CA THR A 322 -4.20 11.15 18.74
C THR A 322 -4.02 12.23 19.78
N ILE A 323 -3.56 11.85 20.97
CA ILE A 323 -3.20 12.73 22.06
C ILE A 323 -1.71 12.57 22.33
N ASP A 324 -0.98 13.65 22.23
CA ASP A 324 0.41 13.75 22.63
C ASP A 324 0.52 14.60 23.89
N TYR A 325 1.25 14.12 24.89
CA TYR A 325 1.57 14.86 26.09
C TYR A 325 3.07 14.81 26.38
N ASP A 326 3.69 15.98 26.43
CA ASP A 326 5.12 16.12 26.70
C ASP A 326 5.38 16.24 28.20
N PHE A 327 5.97 15.16 28.76
CA PHE A 327 6.65 15.22 30.04
C PHE A 327 8.07 15.76 29.81
N ASP A 328 8.72 16.26 30.83
CA ASP A 328 10.09 16.78 30.67
C ASP A 328 11.10 15.69 30.23
N PHE A 329 10.80 14.43 30.54
CA PHE A 329 11.67 13.29 30.25
C PHE A 329 11.19 12.38 29.14
N ALA A 330 9.91 12.47 28.74
CA ALA A 330 9.32 11.57 27.75
C ALA A 330 8.04 12.18 27.16
N LYS A 331 7.73 11.76 25.94
CA LYS A 331 6.46 12.05 25.25
C LYS A 331 5.55 10.83 25.32
N LEU A 332 4.35 11.01 25.87
CA LEU A 332 3.25 10.04 25.78
C LEU A 332 2.46 10.32 24.51
N THR A 333 2.30 9.31 23.68
CA THR A 333 1.36 9.32 22.53
C THR A 333 0.32 8.25 22.75
N SER A 334 -0.98 8.61 22.70
CA SER A 334 -2.10 7.68 22.67
C SER A 334 -2.92 7.90 21.41
N SER A 335 -3.14 6.86 20.62
CA SER A 335 -3.82 6.94 19.33
C SER A 335 -4.92 5.90 19.24
N SER A 336 -6.16 6.37 19.17
CA SER A 336 -7.38 5.56 19.01
C SER A 336 -7.88 5.71 17.58
N THR A 337 -8.00 4.61 16.85
CA THR A 337 -8.48 4.62 15.46
C THR A 337 -9.65 3.68 15.28
N TYR A 338 -10.69 4.16 14.65
CA TYR A 338 -11.80 3.36 14.13
C TYR A 338 -11.81 3.42 12.61
N SER A 339 -11.88 2.26 11.98
CA SER A 339 -11.92 2.12 10.53
C SER A 339 -13.07 1.24 10.10
N ARG A 340 -13.69 1.61 9.00
CA ARG A 340 -14.75 0.86 8.33
C ARG A 340 -14.41 0.73 6.87
N PHE A 341 -14.29 -0.51 6.37
CA PHE A 341 -14.05 -0.80 4.98
C PHE A 341 -15.22 -1.63 4.42
N LYS A 342 -15.76 -1.19 3.29
CA LYS A 342 -16.75 -1.93 2.51
C LYS A 342 -16.15 -2.27 1.17
N GLN A 343 -16.24 -3.53 0.79
CA GLN A 343 -15.84 -3.99 -0.54
C GLN A 343 -17.01 -4.69 -1.23
N ARG A 344 -17.06 -4.56 -2.54
CA ARG A 344 -17.86 -5.41 -3.40
C ARG A 344 -16.97 -5.96 -4.48
N PHE A 345 -16.97 -7.26 -4.59
CA PHE A 345 -16.17 -7.99 -5.53
C PHE A 345 -17.09 -8.80 -6.45
N TYR A 346 -16.82 -8.75 -7.74
CA TYR A 346 -17.37 -9.64 -8.73
C TYR A 346 -16.25 -10.15 -9.62
N ALA A 347 -16.17 -11.47 -9.80
CA ALA A 347 -15.29 -12.11 -10.75
C ALA A 347 -16.12 -13.01 -11.68
N ASP A 348 -15.99 -12.78 -12.99
CA ASP A 348 -16.44 -13.71 -13.98
C ASP A 348 -15.42 -14.83 -14.17
N LEU A 349 -15.85 -16.05 -13.90
CA LEU A 349 -15.04 -17.25 -13.99
C LEU A 349 -15.45 -18.15 -15.18
N ALA A 350 -16.46 -17.75 -15.98
CA ALA A 350 -17.04 -18.58 -17.04
C ALA A 350 -16.01 -18.98 -18.10
N ASN A 351 -15.18 -18.04 -18.53
CA ASN A 351 -14.15 -18.29 -19.54
C ASN A 351 -12.98 -19.14 -19.05
N THR A 352 -12.86 -19.36 -17.74
CA THR A 352 -11.89 -20.29 -17.16
C THR A 352 -12.04 -21.70 -17.68
N PHE A 353 -13.27 -22.09 -18.00
CA PHE A 353 -13.63 -23.44 -18.47
C PHE A 353 -14.00 -23.44 -19.95
N ASN A 354 -13.38 -22.56 -20.75
CA ASN A 354 -13.66 -22.40 -22.18
C ASN A 354 -15.17 -22.23 -22.49
N GLY A 355 -15.88 -21.52 -21.64
CA GLY A 355 -17.32 -21.33 -21.77
C GLY A 355 -18.17 -22.57 -21.44
N ALA A 356 -17.55 -23.69 -21.03
CA ALA A 356 -18.28 -24.91 -20.68
C ALA A 356 -19.17 -24.73 -19.45
N ILE A 357 -18.86 -23.75 -18.58
CA ILE A 357 -19.61 -23.45 -17.36
C ILE A 357 -19.77 -21.95 -17.27
N ALA A 358 -21.01 -21.45 -17.23
CA ALA A 358 -21.31 -20.08 -16.86
C ALA A 358 -21.20 -19.95 -15.34
N PHE A 359 -20.10 -19.40 -14.86
CA PHE A 359 -19.76 -19.32 -13.46
C PHE A 359 -19.29 -17.94 -13.07
N GLY A 360 -19.82 -17.41 -11.98
CA GLY A 360 -19.41 -16.12 -11.43
C GLY A 360 -19.44 -16.13 -9.92
N LEU A 361 -18.61 -15.29 -9.31
CA LEU A 361 -18.49 -15.07 -7.89
C LEU A 361 -18.81 -13.61 -7.55
N ASP A 362 -19.92 -13.40 -6.84
CA ASP A 362 -20.24 -12.14 -6.17
C ASP A 362 -19.78 -12.22 -4.71
N ALA A 363 -19.12 -11.21 -4.19
CA ALA A 363 -18.80 -11.10 -2.79
C ALA A 363 -19.03 -9.68 -2.26
N ASN A 364 -19.66 -9.60 -1.10
CA ASN A 364 -19.80 -8.36 -0.34
C ASN A 364 -19.02 -8.50 0.96
N GLY A 365 -18.05 -7.65 1.17
CA GLY A 365 -17.21 -7.64 2.37
C GLY A 365 -17.42 -6.39 3.20
N TYR A 366 -17.38 -6.56 4.50
CA TYR A 366 -17.51 -5.50 5.46
C TYR A 366 -16.54 -5.70 6.61
N ASP A 367 -15.61 -4.78 6.77
CA ASP A 367 -14.61 -4.79 7.83
C ASP A 367 -14.83 -3.62 8.77
N LYS A 368 -14.78 -3.89 10.09
CA LYS A 368 -14.65 -2.90 11.16
C LYS A 368 -13.37 -3.19 11.92
N VAL A 369 -12.55 -2.19 12.10
CA VAL A 369 -11.30 -2.30 12.84
C VAL A 369 -11.25 -1.20 13.88
N PHE A 370 -10.93 -1.57 15.11
CA PHE A 370 -10.56 -0.65 16.17
C PHE A 370 -9.13 -0.93 16.58
N VAL A 371 -8.32 0.13 16.66
CA VAL A 371 -6.93 0.07 17.08
C VAL A 371 -6.69 1.09 18.18
N GLU A 372 -6.00 0.68 19.21
CA GLU A 372 -5.45 1.53 20.25
C GLU A 372 -3.97 1.28 20.41
N GLU A 373 -3.17 2.31 20.32
CA GLU A 373 -1.75 2.27 20.64
C GLU A 373 -1.40 3.39 21.62
N ALA A 374 -0.82 3.02 22.77
CA ALA A 374 -0.28 3.97 23.71
C ALA A 374 1.23 3.70 23.87
N ARG A 375 2.05 4.74 23.70
CA ARG A 375 3.50 4.63 23.81
C ARG A 375 4.12 5.80 24.55
N LEU A 376 5.18 5.51 25.28
CA LEU A 376 6.04 6.49 25.95
C LEU A 376 7.40 6.46 25.25
N THR A 377 7.82 7.63 24.75
CA THR A 377 9.08 7.81 24.02
C THR A 377 9.95 8.78 24.79
N SER A 378 11.19 8.41 25.09
CA SER A 378 12.14 9.30 25.80
C SER A 378 12.41 10.58 24.99
N SER A 379 12.47 11.73 25.67
CA SER A 379 12.73 13.06 25.10
C SER A 379 13.91 13.81 25.75
N PHE A 380 14.68 13.13 26.60
CA PHE A 380 15.85 13.74 27.28
C PHE A 380 17.14 13.47 26.52
N ASP A 381 18.11 14.35 26.70
CA ASP A 381 19.47 14.16 26.23
C ASP A 381 20.19 13.15 27.12
N GLY A 382 20.73 12.09 26.53
CA GLY A 382 21.45 11.07 27.28
C GLY A 382 21.79 9.85 26.46
N PRO A 383 22.65 8.96 26.99
CA PRO A 383 23.08 7.77 26.28
C PRO A 383 21.97 6.73 26.14
N LEU A 384 21.00 6.73 27.05
CA LEU A 384 19.89 5.80 27.07
C LEU A 384 18.65 6.46 26.45
N GLN A 385 18.11 5.82 25.42
CA GLN A 385 16.87 6.23 24.77
C GLN A 385 15.93 5.03 24.70
N PHE A 386 14.61 5.25 24.85
CA PHE A 386 13.64 4.17 24.82
C PHE A 386 12.32 4.55 24.15
N VAL A 387 11.63 3.54 23.65
CA VAL A 387 10.21 3.54 23.31
C VAL A 387 9.59 2.33 23.97
N ILE A 388 8.52 2.52 24.74
CA ILE A 388 7.76 1.44 25.38
C ILE A 388 6.28 1.67 25.10
N GLY A 389 5.53 0.62 24.75
CA GLY A 389 4.12 0.81 24.44
C GLY A 389 3.27 -0.45 24.56
N GLY A 390 1.97 -0.22 24.51
CA GLY A 390 0.92 -1.23 24.43
C GLY A 390 0.11 -1.03 23.14
N PHE A 391 -0.34 -2.15 22.58
CA PHE A 391 -1.11 -2.17 21.34
C PHE A 391 -2.31 -3.10 21.49
N TYR A 392 -3.46 -2.64 21.06
CA TYR A 392 -4.67 -3.44 20.95
C TYR A 392 -5.31 -3.25 19.58
N LEU A 393 -5.66 -4.34 18.92
CA LEU A 393 -6.42 -4.36 17.69
C LEU A 393 -7.60 -5.33 17.83
N HIS A 394 -8.76 -4.88 17.43
CA HIS A 394 -9.93 -5.73 17.24
C HIS A 394 -10.53 -5.52 15.88
N ARG A 395 -10.73 -6.62 15.13
CA ARG A 395 -11.32 -6.62 13.80
C ARG A 395 -12.50 -7.56 13.75
N ARG A 396 -13.60 -7.08 13.20
CA ARG A 396 -14.72 -7.89 12.74
C ARG A 396 -14.81 -7.78 11.23
N ARG A 397 -14.89 -8.93 10.58
CA ARG A 397 -15.11 -9.05 9.14
C ARG A 397 -16.29 -9.94 8.86
N ASP A 398 -17.22 -9.43 8.05
CA ASP A 398 -18.37 -10.15 7.53
C ASP A 398 -18.19 -10.21 5.99
N VAL A 399 -18.23 -11.41 5.39
CA VAL A 399 -18.10 -11.59 3.94
C VAL A 399 -19.14 -12.57 3.46
N ASP A 400 -19.94 -12.12 2.49
CA ASP A 400 -20.93 -12.92 1.81
C ASP A 400 -20.39 -13.29 0.43
N TYR A 401 -20.34 -14.57 0.12
CA TYR A 401 -19.96 -15.11 -1.19
C TYR A 401 -21.16 -15.75 -1.84
N PHE A 402 -21.49 -15.31 -3.05
CA PHE A 402 -22.59 -15.83 -3.86
C PHE A 402 -22.04 -16.37 -5.16
N TYR A 403 -22.10 -17.70 -5.31
CA TYR A 403 -21.70 -18.38 -6.53
C TYR A 403 -22.91 -18.51 -7.43
N ARG A 404 -22.81 -17.96 -8.63
CA ARG A 404 -23.91 -17.93 -9.58
C ARG A 404 -23.60 -18.58 -10.90
N SER A 405 -24.66 -19.00 -11.59
CA SER A 405 -24.65 -19.40 -12.99
C SER A 405 -25.88 -18.81 -13.69
N SER A 406 -25.82 -18.62 -14.99
CA SER A 406 -26.99 -18.12 -15.72
C SER A 406 -28.15 -19.11 -15.67
N LEU A 407 -29.38 -18.63 -15.49
CA LEU A 407 -30.56 -19.50 -15.47
C LEU A 407 -30.74 -20.33 -16.75
N PRO A 408 -30.56 -19.76 -17.97
CA PRO A 408 -30.60 -20.53 -19.20
C PRO A 408 -29.59 -21.67 -19.24
N PHE A 409 -28.36 -21.44 -18.76
CA PHE A 409 -27.33 -22.47 -18.69
C PHE A 409 -27.72 -23.60 -17.73
N LEU A 410 -28.29 -23.26 -16.57
CA LEU A 410 -28.77 -24.22 -15.58
C LEU A 410 -29.93 -25.06 -16.13
N GLN A 411 -30.89 -24.40 -16.76
CA GLN A 411 -32.05 -25.08 -17.39
C GLN A 411 -31.66 -26.02 -18.52
N ALA A 412 -30.71 -25.63 -19.37
CA ALA A 412 -30.18 -26.48 -20.44
C ALA A 412 -29.54 -27.77 -19.91
N ARG A 413 -29.17 -27.79 -18.63
CA ARG A 413 -28.63 -28.98 -17.93
C ARG A 413 -29.64 -29.72 -17.06
N GLY A 414 -30.92 -29.40 -17.21
CA GLY A 414 -32.00 -30.04 -16.50
C GLY A 414 -32.18 -29.55 -15.06
N ILE A 415 -31.60 -28.40 -14.73
CA ILE A 415 -31.71 -27.78 -13.42
C ILE A 415 -32.87 -26.78 -13.49
N THR A 416 -34.01 -27.17 -12.95
CA THR A 416 -35.23 -26.39 -12.94
C THR A 416 -35.69 -26.12 -11.50
N GLY A 417 -36.50 -25.09 -11.30
CA GLY A 417 -37.08 -24.80 -9.99
C GLY A 417 -36.16 -24.04 -9.05
N LEU A 418 -35.05 -23.46 -9.55
CA LEU A 418 -34.22 -22.57 -8.75
C LEU A 418 -34.94 -21.25 -8.46
N PRO A 419 -34.96 -20.76 -7.21
CA PRO A 419 -35.58 -19.48 -6.86
C PRO A 419 -34.79 -18.27 -7.42
N ASP A 420 -33.51 -18.43 -7.66
CA ASP A 420 -32.63 -17.43 -8.22
C ASP A 420 -31.43 -18.08 -8.95
N GLN A 421 -30.54 -17.27 -9.50
CA GLN A 421 -29.34 -17.73 -10.20
C GLN A 421 -28.19 -18.19 -9.29
N TYR A 422 -28.34 -18.09 -7.98
CA TYR A 422 -27.29 -18.45 -7.03
C TYR A 422 -27.42 -19.92 -6.64
N TYR A 423 -26.48 -20.76 -7.04
CA TYR A 423 -26.48 -22.18 -6.69
C TYR A 423 -25.79 -22.46 -5.35
N GLN A 424 -24.97 -21.50 -4.85
CA GLN A 424 -24.39 -21.57 -3.51
C GLN A 424 -24.30 -20.16 -2.90
N LYS A 425 -24.66 -20.07 -1.62
CA LYS A 425 -24.52 -18.88 -0.80
C LYS A 425 -23.70 -19.24 0.43
N GLN A 426 -22.74 -18.38 0.79
CA GLN A 426 -21.87 -18.58 1.91
C GLN A 426 -21.74 -17.26 2.67
N TYR A 427 -22.01 -17.31 3.96
CA TYR A 427 -21.83 -16.20 4.88
C TYR A 427 -20.66 -16.51 5.81
N THR A 428 -19.65 -15.68 5.84
CA THR A 428 -18.46 -15.89 6.66
C THR A 428 -18.27 -14.71 7.61
N TYR A 429 -18.20 -15.03 8.88
CA TYR A 429 -17.94 -14.09 9.96
C TYR A 429 -16.58 -14.40 10.56
N GLN A 430 -15.73 -13.39 10.65
CA GLN A 430 -14.41 -13.52 11.24
C GLN A 430 -14.19 -12.43 12.29
N ASN A 431 -13.72 -12.83 13.46
CA ASN A 431 -13.23 -11.93 14.49
C ASN A 431 -11.75 -12.22 14.73
N SER A 432 -10.94 -11.18 14.78
CA SER A 432 -9.55 -11.29 15.16
C SER A 432 -9.17 -10.18 16.14
N SER A 433 -8.28 -10.49 17.06
CA SER A 433 -7.73 -9.51 17.98
C SER A 433 -6.27 -9.76 18.25
N GLU A 434 -5.53 -8.68 18.43
CA GLU A 434 -4.14 -8.69 18.86
C GLU A 434 -4.01 -7.79 20.10
N LEU A 435 -3.41 -8.32 21.17
CA LEU A 435 -2.99 -7.54 22.33
C LEU A 435 -1.49 -7.76 22.51
N ALA A 436 -0.70 -6.69 22.55
CA ALA A 436 0.73 -6.77 22.64
C ALA A 436 1.33 -5.66 23.49
N GLY A 437 2.43 -6.01 24.17
CA GLY A 437 3.37 -5.04 24.75
C GLY A 437 4.65 -5.04 23.93
N PHE A 438 5.25 -3.87 23.74
CA PHE A 438 6.50 -3.73 22.98
C PHE A 438 7.42 -2.67 23.61
N GLY A 439 8.70 -2.80 23.29
CA GLY A 439 9.68 -1.79 23.65
C GLY A 439 10.95 -1.93 22.83
N GLU A 440 11.62 -0.81 22.65
CA GLU A 440 12.93 -0.69 22.03
C GLU A 440 13.80 0.24 22.89
N VAL A 441 15.03 -0.15 23.14
CA VAL A 441 16.00 0.59 23.92
C VAL A 441 17.26 0.77 23.10
N THR A 442 17.75 1.98 23.01
CA THR A 442 19.04 2.33 22.39
C THR A 442 19.97 2.86 23.45
N TYR A 443 21.18 2.30 23.55
CA TYR A 443 22.23 2.79 24.41
C TYR A 443 23.44 3.24 23.58
N ARG A 444 23.79 4.53 23.71
CA ARG A 444 24.93 5.16 23.04
C ARG A 444 26.15 5.14 23.94
N PHE A 445 27.08 4.22 23.67
CA PHE A 445 28.35 4.13 24.40
C PHE A 445 29.28 5.31 24.09
N SER A 446 29.13 5.84 22.88
CA SER A 446 29.82 7.05 22.41
C SER A 446 29.01 7.68 21.26
N PRO A 447 29.34 8.90 20.82
CA PRO A 447 28.72 9.49 19.62
C PRO A 447 28.87 8.65 18.35
N ARG A 448 29.84 7.70 18.34
CA ARG A 448 30.16 6.84 17.20
C ARG A 448 29.69 5.39 17.32
N PHE A 449 29.28 4.93 18.51
CA PHE A 449 28.89 3.54 18.70
C PHE A 449 27.67 3.42 19.61
N TRP A 450 26.64 2.73 19.13
CA TRP A 450 25.44 2.45 19.90
C TRP A 450 24.86 1.06 19.58
N LEU A 451 24.13 0.52 20.53
CA LEU A 451 23.37 -0.71 20.42
C LEU A 451 21.89 -0.41 20.60
N THR A 452 21.07 -1.10 19.83
CA THR A 452 19.60 -1.05 19.94
C THR A 452 19.07 -2.45 20.14
N GLY A 453 18.23 -2.64 21.17
CA GLY A 453 17.52 -3.90 21.44
C GLY A 453 16.02 -3.67 21.50
N GLY A 454 15.25 -4.52 20.84
CA GLY A 454 13.78 -4.43 20.80
C GLY A 454 13.12 -5.77 21.08
N LEU A 455 11.98 -5.72 21.77
CA LEU A 455 11.14 -6.87 22.07
C LEU A 455 9.65 -6.49 21.92
N ARG A 456 8.88 -7.35 21.29
CA ARG A 456 7.41 -7.35 21.35
C ARG A 456 6.94 -8.73 21.75
N TYR A 457 5.98 -8.79 22.64
CA TYR A 457 5.25 -10.01 22.95
C TYR A 457 3.77 -9.75 22.80
N GLY A 458 3.11 -10.54 21.94
CA GLY A 458 1.70 -10.35 21.63
C GLY A 458 0.93 -11.67 21.63
N ARG A 459 -0.35 -11.57 21.94
CA ARG A 459 -1.32 -12.64 21.79
C ARG A 459 -2.30 -12.29 20.70
N ILE A 460 -2.40 -13.18 19.70
CA ILE A 460 -3.35 -13.06 18.59
C ILE A 460 -4.40 -14.14 18.72
N THR A 461 -5.65 -13.77 18.50
CA THR A 461 -6.77 -14.70 18.36
C THR A 461 -7.45 -14.46 17.02
N ALA A 462 -7.75 -15.54 16.30
CA ALA A 462 -8.58 -15.54 15.11
C ALA A 462 -9.71 -16.53 15.30
N GLN A 463 -10.93 -16.12 15.00
CA GLN A 463 -12.12 -16.94 15.09
C GLN A 463 -12.93 -16.76 13.81
N GLY A 464 -13.33 -17.86 13.19
CA GLY A 464 -14.17 -17.88 12.01
C GLY A 464 -15.44 -18.68 12.26
N PHE A 465 -16.52 -18.22 11.68
CA PHE A 465 -17.79 -18.93 11.58
C PHE A 465 -18.25 -18.83 10.13
N THR A 466 -18.68 -19.95 9.57
CA THR A 466 -19.20 -19.99 8.19
C THR A 466 -20.52 -20.74 8.18
N GLU A 467 -21.51 -20.11 7.56
CA GLU A 467 -22.79 -20.69 7.21
C GLU A 467 -22.88 -20.76 5.68
N ALA A 468 -23.11 -21.94 5.13
CA ALA A 468 -23.20 -22.13 3.71
C ALA A 468 -24.37 -23.05 3.37
N GLY A 469 -25.04 -22.74 2.28
CA GLY A 469 -26.15 -23.50 1.76
C GLY A 469 -26.40 -23.20 0.29
N GLY A 470 -27.44 -23.79 -0.26
CA GLY A 470 -27.78 -23.66 -1.66
C GLY A 470 -27.93 -25.03 -2.33
N TYR A 471 -27.76 -25.05 -3.62
CA TYR A 471 -27.81 -26.29 -4.40
C TYR A 471 -26.47 -27.00 -4.29
N ASN A 472 -26.48 -28.31 -4.12
CA ASN A 472 -25.32 -29.13 -3.82
C ASN A 472 -24.05 -28.65 -4.54
N SER A 473 -22.94 -28.54 -3.81
CA SER A 473 -21.61 -28.23 -4.36
C SER A 473 -21.16 -29.26 -5.43
N ASP A 474 -21.74 -30.46 -5.41
CA ASP A 474 -21.55 -31.50 -6.43
C ASP A 474 -22.00 -31.05 -7.82
N TYR A 475 -22.84 -30.02 -7.93
CA TYR A 475 -23.22 -29.45 -9.24
C TYR A 475 -22.01 -28.91 -10.01
N PHE A 476 -21.17 -28.14 -9.34
CA PHE A 476 -19.96 -27.59 -9.94
C PHE A 476 -19.05 -28.71 -10.44
N VAL A 477 -18.95 -29.76 -9.66
CA VAL A 477 -18.18 -30.96 -10.01
C VAL A 477 -18.86 -31.80 -11.06
N ALA A 478 -20.17 -31.98 -10.98
CA ALA A 478 -20.92 -32.68 -12.02
C ALA A 478 -20.80 -31.96 -13.37
N ALA A 479 -20.81 -30.64 -13.37
CA ALA A 479 -20.59 -29.84 -14.56
C ALA A 479 -19.14 -29.97 -15.09
N LEU A 480 -18.13 -29.98 -14.21
CA LEU A 480 -16.72 -30.19 -14.57
C LEU A 480 -16.45 -31.59 -15.09
N THR A 481 -17.08 -32.60 -14.52
CA THR A 481 -16.82 -34.01 -14.82
C THR A 481 -17.79 -34.61 -15.84
N GLY A 482 -18.77 -33.84 -16.32
CA GLY A 482 -19.82 -34.32 -17.23
C GLY A 482 -20.83 -35.27 -16.58
N ARG A 483 -20.77 -35.49 -15.28
CA ARG A 483 -21.72 -36.34 -14.54
C ARG A 483 -23.03 -35.58 -14.29
N ARG A 484 -24.14 -36.18 -14.69
CA ARG A 484 -25.48 -35.71 -14.34
C ARG A 484 -25.81 -36.17 -12.93
N GLY A 485 -25.68 -35.26 -11.94
CA GLY A 485 -26.16 -35.48 -10.58
C GLY A 485 -27.52 -34.84 -10.37
N ALA A 486 -28.39 -35.46 -9.60
CA ALA A 486 -29.62 -34.80 -9.13
C ALA A 486 -29.21 -33.63 -8.21
N LEU A 487 -29.61 -32.43 -8.61
CA LEU A 487 -29.41 -31.23 -7.75
C LEU A 487 -30.49 -31.26 -6.70
N THR A 488 -30.10 -31.56 -5.50
CA THR A 488 -30.92 -31.38 -4.32
C THR A 488 -30.56 -30.03 -3.65
N LEU A 489 -31.59 -29.29 -3.26
CA LEU A 489 -31.42 -28.09 -2.45
C LEU A 489 -30.78 -28.52 -1.13
N THR A 490 -29.56 -28.06 -0.89
CA THR A 490 -28.88 -28.34 0.37
C THR A 490 -29.34 -27.31 1.39
N PRO A 491 -29.87 -27.70 2.55
CA PRO A 491 -30.16 -26.73 3.61
C PRO A 491 -28.88 -26.06 4.09
N TYR A 492 -29.00 -24.84 4.59
CA TYR A 492 -27.85 -24.14 5.20
C TYR A 492 -27.29 -24.99 6.33
N THR A 493 -25.98 -25.16 6.30
CA THR A 493 -25.24 -25.87 7.33
C THR A 493 -24.37 -24.87 8.07
N ALA A 494 -24.65 -24.65 9.35
CA ALA A 494 -23.76 -23.87 10.19
C ALA A 494 -22.50 -24.70 10.49
N VAL A 495 -21.35 -24.17 10.15
CA VAL A 495 -20.07 -24.75 10.55
C VAL A 495 -19.71 -24.15 11.89
N THR A 496 -19.54 -24.99 12.91
CA THR A 496 -19.12 -24.54 14.24
C THR A 496 -17.83 -23.78 14.17
N GLY A 497 -17.77 -22.63 14.87
CA GLY A 497 -16.66 -21.71 14.78
C GLY A 497 -15.30 -22.32 15.06
N VAL A 498 -14.36 -22.07 14.17
CA VAL A 498 -12.96 -22.41 14.33
C VAL A 498 -12.26 -21.28 15.04
N LYS A 499 -11.44 -21.63 16.03
CA LYS A 499 -10.64 -20.66 16.77
C LYS A 499 -9.17 -21.04 16.74
N ALA A 500 -8.33 -20.11 16.31
CA ALA A 500 -6.90 -20.21 16.37
C ALA A 500 -6.35 -19.17 17.35
N LYS A 501 -5.28 -19.52 18.05
CA LYS A 501 -4.57 -18.63 18.96
C LYS A 501 -3.07 -18.73 18.63
N GLY A 502 -2.39 -17.60 18.66
CA GLY A 502 -0.95 -17.52 18.56
C GLY A 502 -0.40 -16.55 19.58
N SER A 503 0.73 -16.88 20.17
CA SER A 503 1.51 -15.94 20.98
C SER A 503 2.93 -16.03 20.46
N LYS A 504 3.47 -14.92 20.00
CA LYS A 504 4.82 -14.88 19.40
C LYS A 504 5.60 -13.71 19.96
N PRO A 505 6.82 -13.96 20.43
CA PRO A 505 7.80 -12.90 20.64
C PRO A 505 8.40 -12.48 19.30
N SER A 506 8.69 -11.19 19.17
CA SER A 506 9.49 -10.63 18.08
C SER A 506 10.67 -9.89 18.67
N TYR A 507 11.84 -10.09 18.09
CA TYR A 507 13.10 -9.56 18.59
C TYR A 507 13.78 -8.71 17.53
N LYS A 508 14.51 -7.68 18.01
CA LYS A 508 15.43 -6.89 17.20
C LYS A 508 16.69 -6.64 18.00
N ALA A 509 17.83 -6.78 17.38
CA ALA A 509 19.12 -6.39 17.94
C ALA A 509 19.93 -5.73 16.83
N SER A 510 20.45 -4.53 17.08
CA SER A 510 21.25 -3.78 16.12
C SER A 510 22.49 -3.20 16.78
N ALA A 511 23.61 -3.24 16.06
CA ALA A 511 24.82 -2.52 16.40
C ALA A 511 25.13 -1.51 15.30
N SER A 512 25.37 -0.27 15.69
CA SER A 512 25.66 0.83 14.76
C SER A 512 26.99 1.47 15.09
N PHE A 513 27.76 1.76 14.06
CA PHE A 513 29.09 2.37 14.20
C PHE A 513 29.31 3.46 13.14
N LYS A 514 29.79 4.63 13.56
CA LYS A 514 30.24 5.72 12.69
C LYS A 514 31.79 5.71 12.62
N PRO A 515 32.37 5.07 11.59
CA PRO A 515 33.83 5.13 11.41
C PRO A 515 34.30 6.57 11.20
N VAL A 516 33.49 7.36 10.51
CA VAL A 516 33.63 8.81 10.33
C VAL A 516 32.25 9.47 10.41
N ASP A 517 32.18 10.74 10.65
CA ASP A 517 30.91 11.43 11.00
C ASP A 517 29.84 11.36 9.90
N HIS A 518 30.24 11.20 8.65
CA HIS A 518 29.37 11.15 7.47
C HIS A 518 29.06 9.72 7.00
N ILE A 519 29.52 8.68 7.70
CA ILE A 519 29.22 7.27 7.38
C ILE A 519 28.71 6.56 8.62
N THR A 520 27.55 5.94 8.52
CA THR A 520 27.01 5.01 9.53
C THR A 520 27.00 3.60 8.96
N THR A 521 27.65 2.66 9.63
CA THR A 521 27.55 1.23 9.35
C THR A 521 26.71 0.57 10.41
N TYR A 522 25.99 -0.50 10.05
CA TYR A 522 25.17 -1.23 11.01
C TYR A 522 25.11 -2.73 10.70
N ALA A 523 24.80 -3.49 11.72
CA ALA A 523 24.40 -4.89 11.63
C ALA A 523 23.11 -5.07 12.44
N THR A 524 22.08 -5.67 11.84
CA THR A 524 20.77 -5.87 12.45
C THR A 524 20.33 -7.31 12.32
N PHE A 525 19.89 -7.90 13.43
CA PHE A 525 19.07 -9.09 13.49
C PHE A 525 17.63 -8.69 13.85
N ALA A 526 16.65 -9.14 13.08
CA ALA A 526 15.25 -8.88 13.36
C ALA A 526 14.37 -10.08 13.00
N THR A 527 13.25 -10.20 13.70
CA THR A 527 12.24 -11.23 13.43
C THR A 527 10.89 -10.62 13.11
N GLY A 528 10.12 -11.34 12.29
CA GLY A 528 8.74 -10.99 11.93
C GLY A 528 7.86 -12.23 11.93
N TYR A 529 6.55 -12.02 12.01
CA TYR A 529 5.57 -13.09 11.95
C TYR A 529 4.23 -12.57 11.39
N ARG A 530 3.43 -13.49 10.86
CA ARG A 530 1.99 -13.25 10.65
C ARG A 530 1.19 -14.02 11.70
N GLY A 531 0.03 -13.49 12.05
CA GLY A 531 -0.90 -14.17 12.93
C GLY A 531 -1.50 -15.43 12.31
N PRO A 532 -2.03 -16.37 13.13
CA PRO A 532 -2.74 -17.53 12.62
C PRO A 532 -4.01 -17.10 11.88
N VAL A 533 -4.38 -17.86 10.85
CA VAL A 533 -5.62 -17.68 10.09
C VAL A 533 -6.51 -18.90 10.20
N VAL A 534 -7.82 -18.74 10.05
CA VAL A 534 -8.81 -19.82 10.13
C VAL A 534 -9.45 -20.06 8.77
N ASN A 535 -9.75 -21.33 8.48
CA ASN A 535 -10.44 -21.73 7.25
C ASN A 535 -11.95 -21.76 7.45
N ALA A 536 -12.67 -21.30 6.43
CA ALA A 536 -14.11 -21.21 6.44
C ALA A 536 -14.82 -22.58 6.56
N PHE A 537 -14.25 -23.63 5.99
CA PHE A 537 -14.84 -24.96 5.93
C PHE A 537 -14.01 -26.02 6.67
N ALA A 538 -13.38 -25.65 7.77
CA ALA A 538 -12.56 -26.55 8.56
C ALA A 538 -13.29 -27.87 8.90
N GLY A 539 -12.58 -28.99 8.76
CA GLY A 539 -13.11 -30.32 8.99
C GLY A 539 -13.98 -30.90 7.86
N ARG A 540 -14.23 -30.14 6.79
CA ARG A 540 -15.06 -30.63 5.67
C ARG A 540 -14.28 -31.63 4.82
N VAL A 541 -14.86 -32.83 4.69
CA VAL A 541 -14.44 -33.86 3.74
C VAL A 541 -14.98 -33.49 2.34
N SER A 542 -14.25 -33.83 1.28
CA SER A 542 -14.77 -33.66 -0.07
C SER A 542 -15.90 -34.66 -0.37
N THR A 543 -16.99 -34.14 -0.88
CA THR A 543 -18.13 -34.98 -1.32
C THR A 543 -17.88 -35.63 -2.70
N VAL A 544 -16.83 -35.15 -3.39
CA VAL A 544 -16.44 -35.61 -4.73
C VAL A 544 -15.40 -36.71 -4.68
N ASN A 545 -14.42 -36.54 -3.79
CA ASN A 545 -13.37 -37.50 -3.56
C ASN A 545 -13.06 -37.56 -2.07
N ALA A 546 -13.59 -38.54 -1.37
CA ALA A 546 -13.38 -38.72 0.07
C ALA A 546 -11.91 -38.94 0.46
N SER A 547 -11.07 -39.34 -0.50
CA SER A 547 -9.63 -39.49 -0.29
C SER A 547 -8.83 -38.17 -0.42
N ASP A 548 -9.52 -37.10 -0.83
CA ASP A 548 -8.88 -35.77 -0.89
C ASP A 548 -8.67 -35.18 0.52
N ILE A 549 -7.89 -34.15 0.60
CA ILE A 549 -7.57 -33.53 1.91
C ILE A 549 -8.81 -33.06 2.63
N VAL A 550 -8.89 -33.33 3.91
CA VAL A 550 -9.83 -32.70 4.84
C VAL A 550 -9.38 -31.25 5.03
N ILE A 551 -10.30 -30.28 4.93
CA ILE A 551 -9.95 -28.87 5.12
C ILE A 551 -9.38 -28.67 6.54
N PRO A 552 -8.11 -28.23 6.68
CA PRO A 552 -7.52 -28.00 7.99
C PRO A 552 -8.22 -26.85 8.73
N ALA A 553 -8.05 -26.77 10.05
CA ALA A 553 -8.63 -25.69 10.87
C ALA A 553 -8.18 -24.29 10.39
N GLY A 554 -6.99 -24.18 9.86
CA GLY A 554 -6.39 -22.96 9.34
C GLY A 554 -4.90 -23.13 9.14
N ALA A 555 -4.20 -22.02 8.93
CA ALA A 555 -2.75 -21.96 8.96
C ALA A 555 -2.26 -21.36 10.28
N SER A 556 -1.24 -21.95 10.87
CA SER A 556 -0.54 -21.42 12.03
C SER A 556 0.34 -20.23 11.64
N SER A 557 0.82 -19.47 12.63
CA SER A 557 1.74 -18.36 12.38
C SER A 557 3.01 -18.84 11.64
N ASP A 558 3.44 -18.07 10.67
CA ASP A 558 4.76 -18.21 10.06
C ASP A 558 5.79 -17.31 10.73
N ASP A 559 7.05 -17.60 10.52
CA ASP A 559 8.18 -16.93 11.18
C ASP A 559 9.24 -16.53 10.16
N LEU A 560 9.77 -15.34 10.31
CA LEU A 560 10.86 -14.83 9.48
C LEU A 560 11.99 -14.31 10.38
N LYS A 561 13.23 -14.72 10.06
CA LYS A 561 14.47 -14.23 10.67
C LYS A 561 15.27 -13.53 9.59
N SER A 562 15.73 -12.32 9.87
CA SER A 562 16.55 -11.53 8.96
C SER A 562 17.83 -11.10 9.62
N TYR A 563 18.92 -11.27 8.89
CA TYR A 563 20.25 -10.77 9.20
C TYR A 563 20.60 -9.76 8.12
N GLU A 564 20.92 -8.53 8.52
CA GLU A 564 21.22 -7.43 7.62
C GLU A 564 22.50 -6.72 8.06
N VAL A 565 23.34 -6.40 7.10
CA VAL A 565 24.46 -5.49 7.29
C VAL A 565 24.33 -4.35 6.26
N GLY A 566 24.59 -3.14 6.68
CA GLY A 566 24.46 -1.99 5.79
C GLY A 566 25.40 -0.85 6.12
N ALA A 567 25.50 0.05 5.16
CA ALA A 567 26.22 1.30 5.28
C ALA A 567 25.42 2.43 4.65
N LYS A 568 25.37 3.57 5.32
CA LYS A 568 24.73 4.81 4.88
C LYS A 568 25.72 5.93 4.96
N GLY A 569 25.87 6.68 3.88
CA GLY A 569 26.85 7.74 3.85
C GLY A 569 26.40 8.96 3.05
N ARG A 570 26.90 10.13 3.47
CA ARG A 570 26.70 11.42 2.81
C ARG A 570 28.05 12.13 2.68
N TRP A 571 28.37 12.54 1.47
CA TRP A 571 29.64 13.21 1.14
C TRP A 571 29.36 14.53 0.40
N LEU A 572 30.36 15.41 0.36
CA LEU A 572 30.34 16.68 -0.35
C LEU A 572 29.12 17.53 0.03
N ASP A 573 28.92 17.74 1.36
CA ASP A 573 27.81 18.50 1.93
C ASP A 573 26.43 18.00 1.48
N GLY A 574 26.27 16.67 1.37
CA GLY A 574 25.02 16.02 0.98
C GLY A 574 24.81 15.88 -0.53
N ARG A 575 25.76 16.34 -1.36
CA ARG A 575 25.67 16.20 -2.82
C ARG A 575 25.78 14.74 -3.30
N VAL A 576 26.34 13.88 -2.48
CA VAL A 576 26.43 12.43 -2.75
C VAL A 576 25.87 11.71 -1.53
N THR A 577 24.81 10.93 -1.73
CA THR A 577 24.23 10.04 -0.71
C THR A 577 24.23 8.64 -1.27
N ILE A 578 24.75 7.67 -0.50
CA ILE A 578 24.74 6.25 -0.86
C ILE A 578 24.30 5.46 0.37
N ASN A 579 23.26 4.65 0.22
CA ASN A 579 22.79 3.70 1.20
C ASN A 579 22.86 2.30 0.57
N ALA A 580 23.52 1.37 1.22
CA ALA A 580 23.65 0.00 0.74
C ALA A 580 23.39 -0.99 1.87
N ALA A 581 22.74 -2.11 1.56
CA ALA A 581 22.50 -3.19 2.50
C ALA A 581 22.62 -4.55 1.82
N ALA A 582 23.14 -5.53 2.55
CA ALA A 582 23.09 -6.93 2.18
C ALA A 582 22.31 -7.70 3.27
N TYR A 583 21.50 -8.66 2.84
CA TYR A 583 20.61 -9.38 3.75
C TYR A 583 20.60 -10.87 3.49
N TRP A 584 20.26 -11.59 4.56
CA TRP A 584 19.96 -13.01 4.57
C TRP A 584 18.69 -13.24 5.38
N ILE A 585 17.69 -13.87 4.77
CA ILE A 585 16.37 -14.09 5.36
C ILE A 585 16.06 -15.58 5.33
N ASP A 586 15.71 -16.15 6.48
CA ASP A 586 15.12 -17.48 6.60
C ASP A 586 13.65 -17.33 7.00
N TRP A 587 12.76 -17.91 6.16
CA TRP A 587 11.31 -17.89 6.33
C TRP A 587 10.80 -19.30 6.48
N SER A 588 10.15 -19.60 7.59
CA SER A 588 9.70 -20.94 7.96
C SER A 588 8.20 -21.00 8.20
N ASN A 589 7.64 -22.21 8.04
CA ASN A 589 6.23 -22.48 8.26
C ASN A 589 5.31 -21.55 7.42
N ILE A 590 5.63 -21.42 6.16
CA ILE A 590 5.09 -20.41 5.23
C ILE A 590 3.58 -20.56 5.08
N GLN A 591 2.82 -19.53 5.39
CA GLN A 591 1.38 -19.48 5.10
C GLN A 591 1.17 -19.32 3.59
N VAL A 592 0.44 -20.24 3.00
CA VAL A 592 0.07 -20.22 1.58
C VAL A 592 -1.43 -20.44 1.40
N GLN A 593 -1.94 -19.95 0.29
CA GLN A 593 -3.24 -20.34 -0.22
C GLN A 593 -3.09 -21.62 -1.07
N ALA A 594 -3.94 -22.57 -0.83
CA ALA A 594 -4.08 -23.78 -1.62
C ALA A 594 -5.56 -23.97 -1.98
N ASN A 595 -5.81 -24.76 -3.02
CA ASN A 595 -7.16 -25.12 -3.44
C ASN A 595 -7.29 -26.64 -3.40
N ARG A 596 -8.35 -27.14 -2.76
CA ARG A 596 -8.69 -28.56 -2.82
C ARG A 596 -9.13 -28.91 -4.24
N ILE A 597 -8.52 -29.93 -4.84
CA ILE A 597 -8.70 -30.20 -6.27
C ILE A 597 -10.07 -30.71 -6.61
N SER A 598 -10.59 -31.62 -5.78
CA SER A 598 -11.85 -32.29 -6.09
C SER A 598 -13.06 -31.36 -6.18
N ASP A 599 -13.05 -30.25 -5.45
CA ASP A 599 -14.17 -29.32 -5.35
C ASP A 599 -13.76 -27.82 -5.29
N SER A 600 -12.48 -27.55 -5.55
CA SER A 600 -11.94 -26.20 -5.65
C SER A 600 -12.13 -25.33 -4.40
N VAL A 601 -12.38 -25.94 -3.24
CA VAL A 601 -12.48 -25.19 -1.98
C VAL A 601 -11.13 -24.58 -1.63
N GLN A 602 -11.10 -23.27 -1.55
CA GLN A 602 -9.93 -22.51 -1.16
C GLN A 602 -9.64 -22.64 0.33
N LEU A 603 -8.39 -22.85 0.67
CA LEU A 603 -7.94 -23.00 2.06
C LEU A 603 -6.58 -22.35 2.29
N ALA A 604 -6.32 -21.96 3.53
CA ALA A 604 -5.01 -21.57 3.99
C ALA A 604 -4.32 -22.75 4.68
N THR A 605 -3.04 -22.93 4.42
CA THR A 605 -2.19 -23.97 5.05
C THR A 605 -0.78 -23.45 5.22
N ASN A 606 0.04 -24.23 5.92
CA ASN A 606 1.49 -23.95 6.03
C ASN A 606 2.26 -24.90 5.11
N VAL A 607 3.37 -24.42 4.58
CA VAL A 607 4.33 -25.21 3.81
C VAL A 607 5.75 -24.85 4.23
N GLY A 608 6.62 -25.81 4.34
CA GLY A 608 8.05 -25.83 4.45
C GLY A 608 8.77 -24.55 4.89
N ALA A 609 9.89 -24.30 4.24
CA ALA A 609 10.70 -23.11 4.46
C ALA A 609 11.24 -22.53 3.13
N ALA A 610 11.58 -21.25 3.17
CA ALA A 610 12.25 -20.56 2.08
C ALA A 610 13.41 -19.70 2.60
N ARG A 611 14.35 -19.42 1.72
CA ARG A 611 15.48 -18.55 1.99
C ARG A 611 15.55 -17.48 0.92
N SER A 612 15.76 -16.22 1.36
CA SER A 612 16.03 -15.10 0.48
C SER A 612 17.35 -14.44 0.89
N ARG A 613 18.17 -14.11 -0.09
CA ARG A 613 19.41 -13.36 0.09
C ARG A 613 19.64 -12.40 -1.05
N GLY A 614 20.23 -11.28 -0.73
CA GLY A 614 20.44 -10.26 -1.74
C GLY A 614 21.14 -9.02 -1.22
N PHE A 615 21.19 -8.02 -2.07
CA PHE A 615 21.68 -6.69 -1.74
C PHE A 615 20.84 -5.61 -2.41
N GLU A 616 20.86 -4.44 -1.80
CA GLU A 616 20.11 -3.24 -2.22
C GLU A 616 21.05 -2.04 -2.16
N VAL A 617 20.89 -1.11 -3.12
CA VAL A 617 21.64 0.15 -3.18
C VAL A 617 20.65 1.26 -3.54
N GLU A 618 20.74 2.37 -2.81
CA GLU A 618 20.09 3.64 -3.12
C GLU A 618 21.19 4.71 -3.23
N MET A 619 21.20 5.44 -4.31
CA MET A 619 22.17 6.49 -4.56
C MET A 619 21.48 7.75 -5.06
N ALA A 620 21.85 8.89 -4.51
CA ALA A 620 21.48 10.21 -5.00
C ALA A 620 22.74 11.07 -5.15
N VAL A 621 22.90 11.71 -6.31
CA VAL A 621 24.08 12.53 -6.63
C VAL A 621 23.63 13.85 -7.26
N ILE A 622 24.25 14.95 -6.83
CA ILE A 622 24.14 16.29 -7.42
C ILE A 622 25.50 16.65 -8.02
N PRO A 623 25.80 16.18 -9.24
CA PRO A 623 27.15 16.35 -9.84
C PRO A 623 27.44 17.81 -10.20
N ALA A 624 26.40 18.59 -10.50
CA ALA A 624 26.48 20.01 -10.84
C ALA A 624 25.21 20.73 -10.39
N ALA A 625 25.25 22.04 -10.32
CA ALA A 625 24.07 22.86 -10.01
C ALA A 625 22.92 22.53 -10.97
N GLY A 626 21.74 22.27 -10.41
CA GLY A 626 20.55 21.91 -11.17
C GLY A 626 20.46 20.45 -11.65
N VAL A 627 21.53 19.66 -11.59
CA VAL A 627 21.52 18.25 -12.01
C VAL A 627 21.31 17.35 -10.79
N THR A 628 20.30 16.48 -10.86
CA THR A 628 20.08 15.43 -9.86
C THR A 628 20.06 14.06 -10.56
N LEU A 629 20.86 13.14 -10.05
CA LEU A 629 20.90 11.75 -10.48
C LEU A 629 20.51 10.86 -9.31
N GLY A 630 19.51 10.01 -9.49
CA GLY A 630 19.10 8.94 -8.57
C GLY A 630 19.32 7.58 -9.21
N LEU A 631 19.72 6.60 -8.40
CA LEU A 631 19.84 5.20 -8.80
C LEU A 631 19.41 4.31 -7.65
N ASN A 632 18.47 3.40 -7.93
CA ASN A 632 18.03 2.36 -7.01
C ASN A 632 18.25 1.01 -7.69
N ALA A 633 18.84 0.06 -6.99
CA ALA A 633 19.05 -1.29 -7.51
C ALA A 633 18.88 -2.34 -6.40
N ALA A 634 18.32 -3.48 -6.75
CA ALA A 634 18.21 -4.63 -5.86
C ALA A 634 18.44 -5.93 -6.61
N TYR A 635 19.23 -6.80 -5.99
CA TYR A 635 19.40 -8.19 -6.39
C TYR A 635 18.80 -9.09 -5.32
N ASN A 636 18.05 -10.12 -5.72
CA ASN A 636 17.33 -11.02 -4.84
C ASN A 636 17.36 -12.47 -5.36
N ASP A 637 17.76 -13.43 -4.50
CA ASP A 637 17.69 -14.86 -4.77
C ASP A 637 16.87 -15.54 -3.65
N ALA A 638 15.55 -15.69 -3.91
CA ALA A 638 14.59 -16.30 -2.97
C ALA A 638 14.11 -17.65 -3.49
N LYS A 639 14.22 -18.72 -2.65
CA LYS A 639 13.91 -20.11 -3.01
C LYS A 639 13.31 -20.89 -1.87
N ILE A 640 12.47 -21.89 -2.21
CA ILE A 640 12.02 -22.92 -1.28
C ILE A 640 13.22 -23.81 -0.90
N THR A 641 13.48 -23.95 0.40
CA THR A 641 14.63 -24.70 0.94
C THR A 641 14.23 -25.98 1.65
N GLU A 642 12.99 -26.05 2.14
CA GLU A 642 12.45 -27.23 2.83
C GLU A 642 11.03 -27.45 2.37
N LEU A 643 10.67 -28.69 2.07
CA LEU A 643 9.35 -29.06 1.59
C LEU A 643 9.13 -30.57 1.74
N THR A 644 8.09 -30.97 2.44
CA THR A 644 7.67 -32.37 2.51
C THR A 644 6.83 -32.75 1.29
N ALA A 645 6.70 -34.04 1.01
CA ALA A 645 5.87 -34.53 -0.08
C ALA A 645 4.38 -34.15 0.08
N ALA A 646 3.89 -34.12 1.32
CA ALA A 646 2.52 -33.70 1.62
C ALA A 646 2.30 -32.20 1.36
N GLU A 647 3.22 -31.37 1.78
CA GLU A 647 3.18 -29.91 1.53
C GLU A 647 3.32 -29.57 0.03
N ALA A 648 4.19 -30.30 -0.70
CA ALA A 648 4.30 -30.19 -2.14
C ALA A 648 2.98 -30.54 -2.83
N ALA A 649 2.33 -31.61 -2.37
CA ALA A 649 1.06 -32.06 -2.93
C ALA A 649 -0.06 -31.04 -2.73
N ILE A 650 -0.20 -30.47 -1.52
CA ILE A 650 -1.29 -29.53 -1.20
C ILE A 650 -1.10 -28.15 -1.85
N SER A 651 0.15 -27.69 -1.99
CA SER A 651 0.47 -26.33 -2.43
C SER A 651 0.88 -26.22 -3.91
N GLY A 652 1.32 -27.29 -4.51
CA GLY A 652 1.97 -27.27 -5.83
C GLY A 652 3.40 -26.70 -5.81
N ALA A 653 3.97 -26.44 -4.62
CA ALA A 653 5.34 -25.99 -4.46
C ALA A 653 6.35 -27.06 -4.86
N VAL A 654 7.55 -26.65 -5.24
CA VAL A 654 8.67 -27.53 -5.61
C VAL A 654 9.92 -27.08 -4.87
N LEU A 655 10.62 -28.06 -4.29
CA LEU A 655 11.89 -27.79 -3.60
C LEU A 655 12.92 -27.14 -4.54
N GLY A 656 13.58 -26.10 -4.09
CA GLY A 656 14.55 -25.32 -4.88
C GLY A 656 13.92 -24.35 -5.89
N HIS A 657 12.59 -24.34 -6.03
CA HIS A 657 11.91 -23.39 -6.90
C HIS A 657 12.00 -21.98 -6.35
N ARG A 658 12.12 -20.98 -7.26
CA ARG A 658 12.19 -19.56 -6.91
C ARG A 658 10.83 -19.03 -6.51
N LEU A 659 10.82 -18.15 -5.52
CA LEU A 659 9.62 -17.40 -5.14
C LEU A 659 9.29 -16.34 -6.21
N SER A 660 8.05 -15.86 -6.18
CA SER A 660 7.49 -14.91 -7.16
C SER A 660 8.07 -13.49 -7.00
N ALA A 661 9.33 -13.33 -7.37
CA ALA A 661 10.04 -12.06 -7.34
C ALA A 661 11.17 -12.00 -8.39
N PRO A 662 11.43 -10.84 -9.00
CA PRO A 662 12.54 -10.66 -9.93
C PRO A 662 13.89 -10.83 -9.22
N ARG A 663 14.89 -11.35 -9.94
CA ARG A 663 16.27 -11.39 -9.45
C ARG A 663 16.91 -10.02 -9.40
N LEU A 664 16.68 -9.23 -10.43
CA LEU A 664 17.24 -7.91 -10.57
C LEU A 664 16.11 -6.93 -10.88
N GLN A 665 16.13 -5.82 -10.17
CA GLN A 665 15.28 -4.67 -10.45
C GLN A 665 16.01 -3.39 -10.09
N GLY A 666 15.59 -2.29 -10.69
CA GLY A 666 16.15 -0.99 -10.37
C GLY A 666 15.38 0.14 -11.02
N SER A 667 15.62 1.34 -10.54
CA SER A 667 15.16 2.57 -11.15
C SER A 667 16.29 3.60 -11.22
N SER A 668 16.24 4.45 -12.22
CA SER A 668 17.12 5.60 -12.34
C SER A 668 16.31 6.85 -12.64
N TYR A 669 16.74 7.95 -12.05
CA TYR A 669 16.13 9.25 -12.20
C TYR A 669 17.22 10.26 -12.54
N LEU A 670 17.08 10.98 -13.66
CA LEU A 670 17.94 12.10 -14.04
C LEU A 670 17.05 13.32 -14.22
N SER A 671 17.39 14.41 -13.56
CA SER A 671 16.74 15.70 -13.80
C SER A 671 17.77 16.81 -13.94
N TYR A 672 17.42 17.78 -14.80
CA TYR A 672 18.17 19.01 -14.99
C TYR A 672 17.24 20.19 -14.86
N GLY A 673 17.46 20.99 -13.81
CA GLY A 673 16.74 22.24 -13.55
C GLY A 673 17.63 23.46 -13.80
N PHE A 674 17.14 24.39 -14.61
CA PHE A 674 17.84 25.60 -14.99
C PHE A 674 16.88 26.81 -15.00
N GLU A 675 17.42 27.98 -14.69
CA GLU A 675 16.66 29.23 -14.73
C GLU A 675 16.56 29.73 -16.16
N ILE A 676 15.32 29.98 -16.65
CA ILE A 676 15.04 30.51 -17.99
C ILE A 676 14.74 32.00 -17.98
N ALA A 677 14.30 32.52 -16.84
CA ALA A 677 14.09 33.94 -16.58
C ALA A 677 14.11 34.14 -15.05
N SER A 678 14.28 35.39 -14.59
CA SER A 678 14.29 35.70 -13.15
C SER A 678 13.06 35.13 -12.44
N GLY A 679 13.28 34.26 -11.45
CA GLY A 679 12.25 33.57 -10.69
C GLY A 679 11.45 32.54 -11.49
N THR A 680 11.94 32.13 -12.67
CA THR A 680 11.29 31.09 -13.52
C THR A 680 12.28 29.97 -13.80
N ARG A 681 12.01 28.78 -13.25
CA ARG A 681 12.84 27.59 -13.38
C ARG A 681 12.19 26.58 -14.32
N ALA A 682 12.96 26.09 -15.28
CA ALA A 682 12.59 24.92 -16.09
C ALA A 682 13.27 23.67 -15.53
N THR A 683 12.61 22.51 -15.63
CA THR A 683 13.15 21.22 -15.22
C THR A 683 12.81 20.16 -16.26
N ALA A 684 13.81 19.52 -16.81
CA ALA A 684 13.66 18.32 -17.64
C ALA A 684 14.03 17.09 -16.83
N ALA A 685 13.23 16.03 -16.90
CA ALA A 685 13.51 14.81 -16.15
C ALA A 685 13.22 13.54 -16.97
N VAL A 686 14.02 12.52 -16.69
CA VAL A 686 13.90 11.16 -17.22
C VAL A 686 13.88 10.20 -16.04
N ASN A 687 12.90 9.30 -16.03
CA ASN A 687 12.83 8.19 -15.09
C ASN A 687 12.79 6.88 -15.87
N ALA A 688 13.65 5.92 -15.54
CA ALA A 688 13.68 4.60 -16.13
C ALA A 688 13.60 3.54 -15.03
N GLN A 689 12.74 2.54 -15.22
CA GLN A 689 12.61 1.38 -14.35
C GLN A 689 12.94 0.11 -15.13
N TYR A 690 13.77 -0.74 -14.55
CA TYR A 690 14.04 -2.08 -15.01
C TYR A 690 13.48 -3.11 -14.04
N VAL A 691 12.78 -4.12 -14.54
CA VAL A 691 12.30 -5.27 -13.76
C VAL A 691 12.59 -6.54 -14.56
N GLY A 692 13.35 -7.45 -13.97
CA GLY A 692 13.62 -8.77 -14.54
C GLY A 692 12.41 -9.70 -14.46
N SER A 693 12.38 -10.73 -15.29
CA SER A 693 11.30 -11.73 -15.27
C SER A 693 11.25 -12.53 -13.97
N TYR A 694 10.06 -12.98 -13.59
CA TYR A 694 9.85 -13.81 -12.41
C TYR A 694 8.61 -14.72 -12.56
N ASN A 695 8.59 -15.82 -11.78
CA ASN A 695 7.49 -16.78 -11.81
C ASN A 695 6.21 -16.20 -11.18
N SER A 696 5.07 -16.52 -11.77
CA SER A 696 3.76 -16.05 -11.29
C SER A 696 3.29 -16.73 -10.00
N SER A 697 3.68 -18.01 -9.79
CA SER A 697 3.17 -18.85 -8.71
C SER A 697 4.05 -20.08 -8.47
N PHE A 698 3.58 -21.05 -7.70
CA PHE A 698 4.15 -22.38 -7.66
C PHE A 698 3.84 -23.15 -8.96
N PRO A 699 4.76 -24.02 -9.41
CA PRO A 699 4.69 -24.57 -10.77
C PRO A 699 3.65 -25.68 -10.96
N ASN A 700 3.25 -26.39 -9.89
CA ASN A 700 2.40 -27.54 -10.02
C ASN A 700 0.96 -27.28 -9.53
N VAL A 701 0.04 -28.09 -10.02
CA VAL A 701 -1.35 -28.07 -9.58
C VAL A 701 -1.43 -28.55 -8.12
N PRO A 702 -2.02 -27.75 -7.20
CA PRO A 702 -2.26 -28.21 -5.84
C PRO A 702 -3.04 -29.55 -5.84
N GLY A 703 -2.56 -30.55 -5.05
CA GLY A 703 -3.07 -31.94 -4.97
C GLY A 703 -2.67 -32.85 -6.13
N ASN A 704 -2.07 -32.33 -7.21
CA ASN A 704 -1.49 -33.13 -8.28
C ASN A 704 -0.06 -32.67 -8.61
N PRO A 705 0.93 -33.02 -7.78
CA PRO A 705 2.30 -32.55 -7.94
C PRO A 705 3.00 -33.01 -9.23
N ARG A 706 2.37 -33.91 -10.00
CA ARG A 706 2.87 -34.37 -11.31
C ARG A 706 2.35 -33.52 -12.47
N ALA A 707 1.30 -32.73 -12.25
CA ALA A 707 0.72 -31.88 -13.28
C ALA A 707 1.20 -30.44 -13.09
N ARG A 708 1.67 -29.82 -14.17
CA ARG A 708 2.03 -28.40 -14.18
C ARG A 708 0.75 -27.56 -14.15
N LEU A 709 0.78 -26.49 -13.36
CA LEU A 709 -0.32 -25.52 -13.28
C LEU A 709 -0.49 -24.82 -14.64
N PRO A 710 -1.68 -24.85 -15.25
CA PRO A 710 -1.89 -24.25 -16.58
C PRO A 710 -1.63 -22.74 -16.64
N THR A 711 -1.82 -22.04 -15.52
CA THR A 711 -1.58 -20.61 -15.38
C THR A 711 -0.14 -20.28 -14.96
N PHE A 712 0.70 -21.29 -14.73
CA PHE A 712 2.10 -21.06 -14.39
C PHE A 712 2.86 -20.48 -15.57
N GLY A 713 3.51 -19.33 -15.36
CA GLY A 713 4.28 -18.63 -16.36
C GLY A 713 5.30 -17.68 -15.73
N GLU A 714 6.15 -17.14 -16.56
CA GLU A 714 7.06 -16.06 -16.21
C GLU A 714 6.52 -14.75 -16.75
N THR A 715 6.64 -13.67 -15.95
CA THR A 715 6.40 -12.31 -16.41
C THR A 715 7.50 -11.92 -17.41
N ASP A 716 7.24 -10.88 -18.18
CA ASP A 716 8.29 -10.34 -19.06
C ASP A 716 9.36 -9.61 -18.24
N GLU A 717 10.55 -9.57 -18.81
CA GLU A 717 11.58 -8.61 -18.45
C GLU A 717 11.30 -7.30 -19.20
N TYR A 718 11.35 -6.16 -18.51
CA TYR A 718 11.01 -4.89 -19.14
C TYR A 718 11.79 -3.69 -18.62
N VAL A 719 11.85 -2.67 -19.50
CA VAL A 719 12.21 -1.29 -19.15
C VAL A 719 10.99 -0.41 -19.36
N ASN A 720 10.64 0.37 -18.37
CA ASN A 720 9.61 1.41 -18.45
C ASN A 720 10.30 2.78 -18.37
N LEU A 721 10.10 3.62 -19.38
CA LEU A 721 10.73 4.93 -19.53
C LEU A 721 9.69 6.05 -19.47
N ASN A 722 9.92 7.06 -18.62
CA ASN A 722 9.06 8.23 -18.46
C ASN A 722 9.88 9.51 -18.65
N LEU A 723 9.28 10.51 -19.29
CA LEU A 723 9.87 11.82 -19.53
C LEU A 723 8.97 12.91 -18.98
N SER A 724 9.56 14.00 -18.50
CA SER A 724 8.80 15.20 -18.16
C SER A 724 9.58 16.49 -18.39
N LEU A 725 8.84 17.56 -18.69
CA LEU A 725 9.35 18.92 -18.83
C LEU A 725 8.44 19.84 -18.02
N GLY A 726 8.98 20.47 -16.99
CA GLY A 726 8.26 21.35 -16.09
C GLY A 726 8.78 22.79 -16.14
N ILE A 727 7.89 23.72 -15.81
CA ILE A 727 8.22 25.14 -15.58
C ILE A 727 7.56 25.53 -14.27
N ALA A 728 8.34 26.15 -13.36
CA ALA A 728 7.87 26.67 -12.08
C ALA A 728 8.17 28.17 -11.96
N ARG A 729 7.19 28.93 -11.46
CA ARG A 729 7.31 30.36 -11.16
C ARG A 729 6.44 30.74 -9.97
N GLY A 730 7.08 31.20 -8.88
CA GLY A 730 6.38 31.40 -7.60
C GLY A 730 5.70 30.09 -7.19
N ASP A 731 4.45 30.16 -6.76
CA ASP A 731 3.67 29.00 -6.32
C ASP A 731 3.09 28.15 -7.47
N TRP A 732 3.34 28.51 -8.73
CA TRP A 732 2.80 27.81 -9.90
C TRP A 732 3.81 26.87 -10.52
N MET A 733 3.39 25.67 -10.84
CA MET A 733 4.12 24.69 -11.63
C MET A 733 3.25 24.16 -12.77
N GLY A 734 3.80 24.16 -13.97
CA GLY A 734 3.25 23.48 -15.14
C GLY A 734 4.22 22.38 -15.58
N GLN A 735 3.72 21.18 -15.89
CA GLN A 735 4.55 20.05 -16.33
C GLN A 735 3.87 19.32 -17.49
N LEU A 736 4.58 19.13 -18.58
CA LEU A 736 4.26 18.15 -19.63
C LEU A 736 4.96 16.84 -19.30
N TYR A 737 4.27 15.71 -19.51
CA TYR A 737 4.88 14.41 -19.25
C TYR A 737 4.45 13.35 -20.28
N VAL A 738 5.30 12.36 -20.45
CA VAL A 738 5.02 11.13 -21.19
C VAL A 738 5.42 9.95 -20.31
N GLU A 739 4.43 9.17 -19.87
CA GLU A 739 4.64 7.90 -19.17
C GLU A 739 4.68 6.77 -20.20
N ASN A 740 5.53 5.76 -19.96
CA ASN A 740 5.73 4.63 -20.88
C ASN A 740 6.02 5.09 -22.32
N VAL A 741 7.09 5.84 -22.51
CA VAL A 741 7.47 6.48 -23.79
C VAL A 741 7.56 5.48 -24.94
N THR A 742 8.06 4.28 -24.66
CA THR A 742 8.26 3.20 -25.63
C THR A 742 6.98 2.44 -25.96
N ASP A 743 5.85 2.77 -25.30
CA ASP A 743 4.57 2.07 -25.40
C ASP A 743 4.73 0.56 -25.15
N ASN A 744 5.47 0.22 -24.10
CA ASN A 744 5.77 -1.15 -23.73
C ASN A 744 4.53 -1.82 -23.10
N HIS A 745 4.16 -3.01 -23.56
CA HIS A 745 3.02 -3.80 -23.10
C HIS A 745 3.43 -5.07 -22.36
N SER A 746 4.65 -5.11 -21.81
CA SER A 746 5.16 -6.28 -21.10
C SER A 746 4.22 -6.75 -20.00
N ALA A 747 4.13 -8.06 -19.85
CA ALA A 747 3.41 -8.73 -18.78
C ALA A 747 4.13 -8.51 -17.44
N THR A 748 3.50 -7.75 -16.55
CA THR A 748 4.05 -7.43 -15.22
C THR A 748 3.53 -8.35 -14.14
N TYR A 749 2.47 -9.11 -14.45
CA TYR A 749 1.76 -9.95 -13.51
C TYR A 749 0.97 -11.03 -14.25
N ILE A 750 1.03 -12.28 -13.78
CA ILE A 750 0.21 -13.39 -14.29
C ILE A 750 -0.66 -13.89 -13.14
N HIS A 751 -1.97 -13.93 -13.35
CA HIS A 751 -2.90 -14.41 -12.34
C HIS A 751 -2.69 -15.91 -12.06
N PRO A 752 -2.35 -16.32 -10.83
CA PRO A 752 -1.95 -17.70 -10.54
C PRO A 752 -3.11 -18.66 -10.31
N GLU A 753 -4.36 -18.20 -10.25
CA GLU A 753 -5.50 -19.06 -9.99
C GLU A 753 -5.71 -20.06 -11.12
N ALA A 754 -5.75 -21.34 -10.77
CA ALA A 754 -5.94 -22.44 -11.71
C ALA A 754 -7.29 -22.39 -12.45
N PHE A 755 -8.23 -21.64 -11.91
CA PHE A 755 -9.58 -21.49 -12.46
C PHE A 755 -9.69 -20.41 -13.53
N PHE A 756 -8.69 -19.58 -13.71
CA PHE A 756 -8.69 -18.55 -14.72
C PHE A 756 -7.97 -19.05 -15.98
N ALA A 757 -8.57 -18.85 -17.15
CA ALA A 757 -7.78 -18.77 -18.37
C ALA A 757 -6.70 -17.70 -18.16
N SER A 758 -5.56 -17.81 -18.84
CA SER A 758 -4.45 -16.89 -18.68
C SER A 758 -4.93 -15.43 -18.65
N ARG A 759 -4.81 -14.79 -17.50
CA ARG A 759 -5.14 -13.38 -17.25
C ARG A 759 -3.87 -12.68 -16.81
N VAL A 760 -3.50 -11.63 -17.52
CA VAL A 760 -2.20 -11.00 -17.40
C VAL A 760 -2.37 -9.51 -17.17
N GLY A 761 -1.72 -8.98 -16.13
CA GLY A 761 -1.52 -7.55 -15.95
C GLY A 761 -0.37 -7.08 -16.82
N THR A 762 -0.56 -6.01 -17.57
CA THR A 762 0.46 -5.39 -18.42
C THR A 762 0.80 -3.99 -17.94
N LEU A 763 1.91 -3.45 -18.41
CA LEU A 763 2.18 -2.02 -18.28
C LEU A 763 1.00 -1.24 -18.91
N ARG A 764 0.64 -0.12 -18.28
CA ARG A 764 -0.32 0.82 -18.86
C ARG A 764 0.23 1.34 -20.19
N PRO A 765 -0.59 1.47 -21.25
CA PRO A 765 -0.17 2.07 -22.51
C PRO A 765 0.41 3.47 -22.30
N ARG A 766 1.19 3.94 -23.28
CA ARG A 766 1.77 5.28 -23.23
C ARG A 766 0.72 6.33 -22.88
N THR A 767 1.05 7.18 -21.91
CA THR A 767 0.18 8.27 -21.48
C THR A 767 0.91 9.58 -21.68
N ILE A 768 0.29 10.51 -22.39
CA ILE A 768 0.78 11.89 -22.58
C ILE A 768 -0.14 12.82 -21.80
N GLY A 769 0.44 13.74 -21.04
CA GLY A 769 -0.41 14.60 -20.22
C GLY A 769 0.25 15.90 -19.78
N VAL A 770 -0.59 16.71 -19.15
CA VAL A 770 -0.20 17.98 -18.53
C VAL A 770 -0.62 17.99 -17.07
N ARG A 771 0.24 18.51 -16.24
CA ARG A 771 0.00 18.71 -14.81
C ARG A 771 0.18 20.17 -14.48
N LEU A 772 -0.80 20.73 -13.78
CA LEU A 772 -0.77 22.09 -13.26
C LEU A 772 -0.89 22.01 -11.74
N ALA A 773 0.00 22.68 -11.04
CA ALA A 773 0.00 22.72 -9.59
C ALA A 773 0.15 24.15 -9.09
N TYR A 774 -0.47 24.42 -7.95
CA TYR A 774 -0.37 25.65 -7.19
C TYR A 774 -0.08 25.33 -5.72
N GLY A 775 0.88 26.03 -5.09
CA GLY A 775 1.18 25.88 -3.67
C GLY A 775 1.76 24.52 -3.28
N LEU A 776 2.45 23.82 -4.19
CA LEU A 776 3.05 22.49 -3.94
C LEU A 776 4.58 22.56 -3.83
#